data_dc866fbb5ab380cef930190039415ebd
#
_entry.id   dc866fbb5ab380cef930190039415ebd
#
_cell.length_a   1.000
_cell.length_b   1.000
_cell.length_c   1.000
_cell.angle_alpha   90.00
_cell.angle_beta   90.00
_cell.angle_gamma   90.00
#
_symmetry.space_group_name_H-M   'P 1'
#
loop_
_entity.id
_entity.type
_entity.pdbx_description
1 polymer ?
#
loop_
_entity_poly.entity_id
_entity_poly.type
_entity_poly.pdbx_seq_one_letter_code
_entity_poly.pdbx_strand_id
1 'polypeptide(L)'
;MHAPSLNVAAMKSGHEQFFTNPDASKVESTNEVSNQSLDRRRFLQYAAGVGAMVGLSGTAFGQASQAVSGAESNQDPAPSDTRLPDGVEFVSWEQPLKFSKTYYVDNNNAKADDNGPGTSARPFRTINKAAQVLQPGERVVIASGTYRECVRPVRGGTGPTQMISYEAAPGAKVIVKGSEVLKEGWVQDPALPFRGPRAPSGPAIPTWRHVLTAAMFPDAYNPFALDSVMSAREWLDTKVVDMGPYFRRRGLVFVDGKPLEPVEVQRELTSPRLPGPPPPGQPIPMTGLPPRTRGGPIMQEIGGSPDARSWVENSGQAIHVRIPSGTPAEHLVEITTREQAFVPAQMGLAYIRVKGMTFQHAGNSYPIPQRGLVSTGGGNHWIIEGNTIEWANGVGLDIANGDWNAAPTPQAGVGQIIRGNTIRYCGVEGIGGMGTQNTLVEDNLIEWCGWADAERGWEAAGAKFHRAQHMLFRRNVIRHIRHANAVWFDSGNANCRITRNVFADVLSVASAIHMEMNTEQNQIDNNIIWDVRNAEPGTPGQRGCAGSGIFINASDKLMIAQNLIGRCDNSGIWAITRPDRARSGTAVDNKIDNNIFAKCGKSGIVFLNAKNEADGNLYVDLPNDFQGFFTGDQKQYMELAAWQGHGWDKDSAVANMQIDFDPDRLELTISSAQPLPKVKAVDHIGVDLLGKATGETRVPGPLADVGAKRVWQLDPRSASKA
;
A
#
# COMPACT_ATOMS: atom_id res chain seq x y z
N MET A 1 41.03 -49.79 -9.67
CA MET A 1 41.71 -49.41 -8.41
C MET A 1 40.71 -48.62 -7.60
N HIS A 2 40.29 -49.23 -6.59
CA HIS A 2 39.60 -48.96 -5.34
C HIS A 2 39.03 -47.55 -5.07
N ALA A 3 37.72 -47.55 -4.87
CA ALA A 3 37.01 -46.61 -4.01
C ALA A 3 37.24 -46.97 -2.52
N PRO A 4 36.99 -46.08 -1.60
CA PRO A 4 36.29 -46.53 -0.40
C PRO A 4 35.00 -45.74 -0.09
N SER A 5 34.05 -46.52 0.31
CA SER A 5 32.81 -46.23 0.99
C SER A 5 33.02 -45.62 2.37
N LEU A 6 32.15 -44.72 2.80
CA LEU A 6 32.00 -44.39 4.22
C LEU A 6 30.52 -44.38 4.68
N ASN A 7 30.35 -45.05 5.75
CA ASN A 7 29.16 -45.51 6.44
C ASN A 7 28.25 -44.41 6.99
N VAL A 8 26.96 -44.72 6.93
CA VAL A 8 25.87 -44.13 7.74
C VAL A 8 25.95 -44.72 9.15
N ALA A 9 25.90 -43.88 10.17
CA ALA A 9 25.54 -44.32 11.51
C ALA A 9 24.49 -43.34 12.09
N ALA A 10 23.34 -43.92 12.38
CA ALA A 10 22.22 -43.32 13.09
C ALA A 10 22.57 -43.11 14.58
N MET A 11 22.05 -42.04 15.15
CA MET A 11 21.80 -42.01 16.59
C MET A 11 20.49 -41.29 16.91
N LYS A 12 19.74 -41.96 17.76
CA LYS A 12 18.41 -41.66 18.28
C LYS A 12 18.45 -40.64 19.45
N SER A 13 17.36 -39.84 19.52
CA SER A 13 16.56 -39.42 20.68
C SER A 13 17.26 -39.04 22.01
N GLY A 14 16.82 -37.92 22.55
CA GLY A 14 16.94 -37.57 23.97
C GLY A 14 16.25 -36.25 24.31
N HIS A 15 15.24 -36.34 25.14
CA HIS A 15 14.33 -35.33 25.71
C HIS A 15 15.04 -34.29 26.60
N GLU A 16 14.41 -33.09 26.64
CA GLU A 16 14.19 -32.19 27.79
C GLU A 16 15.36 -31.74 28.70
N GLN A 17 15.52 -30.45 28.89
CA GLN A 17 15.24 -29.67 30.12
C GLN A 17 15.93 -28.31 30.18
N PHE A 18 15.15 -27.28 30.40
CA PHE A 18 15.21 -26.14 31.33
C PHE A 18 16.54 -25.53 31.82
N PHE A 19 16.59 -24.19 31.66
CA PHE A 19 17.15 -23.13 32.55
C PHE A 19 18.54 -23.25 33.16
N THR A 20 19.35 -22.23 32.92
CA THR A 20 19.86 -21.19 33.82
C THR A 20 21.14 -20.57 33.26
N ASN A 21 21.22 -19.25 33.37
CA ASN A 21 22.45 -18.45 33.29
C ASN A 21 23.32 -18.72 34.52
N PRO A 22 24.67 -18.58 34.56
CA PRO A 22 25.29 -17.30 34.62
C PRO A 22 26.73 -17.18 34.04
N ASP A 23 27.13 -15.94 33.86
CA ASP A 23 28.41 -15.29 34.08
C ASP A 23 29.55 -15.32 33.06
N ALA A 24 30.09 -14.12 33.04
CA ALA A 24 31.12 -13.51 32.26
C ALA A 24 32.52 -14.06 32.48
N SER A 25 33.35 -14.00 31.46
CA SER A 25 34.59 -13.22 31.43
C SER A 25 35.51 -13.63 30.27
N LYS A 26 35.94 -12.62 29.53
CA LYS A 26 37.22 -12.40 28.82
C LYS A 26 37.84 -13.53 28.00
N VAL A 27 38.07 -13.27 26.74
CA VAL A 27 39.39 -13.11 26.10
C VAL A 27 39.22 -12.55 24.66
N GLU A 28 40.01 -11.54 24.34
CA GLU A 28 40.21 -10.94 23.03
C GLU A 28 40.91 -11.90 22.04
N SER A 29 40.51 -11.85 20.76
CA SER A 29 41.45 -11.70 19.64
C SER A 29 40.73 -11.54 18.31
N THR A 30 41.04 -10.46 17.70
CA THR A 30 41.01 -10.05 16.28
C THR A 30 40.79 -11.13 15.20
N ASN A 31 39.80 -10.93 14.32
CA ASN A 31 39.98 -10.69 12.90
C ASN A 31 38.66 -10.36 12.21
N GLU A 32 38.71 -9.29 11.45
CA GLU A 32 37.65 -8.73 10.64
C GLU A 32 37.27 -9.63 9.47
N VAL A 33 35.98 -9.83 9.25
CA VAL A 33 35.31 -9.68 7.94
C VAL A 33 33.90 -9.21 8.21
N SER A 34 33.61 -8.01 7.76
CA SER A 34 32.37 -7.30 7.96
C SER A 34 31.22 -7.94 7.17
N ASN A 35 30.28 -8.53 7.87
CA ASN A 35 28.91 -8.68 7.43
C ASN A 35 28.06 -7.77 8.31
N GLN A 36 27.80 -6.55 7.83
CA GLN A 36 26.86 -5.64 8.48
C GLN A 36 25.44 -6.14 8.23
N SER A 37 24.95 -6.99 9.09
CA SER A 37 23.51 -7.15 9.30
C SER A 37 23.01 -5.86 9.95
N LEU A 38 22.15 -5.13 9.24
CA LEU A 38 21.50 -3.92 9.73
C LEU A 38 20.71 -4.24 11.02
N ASP A 39 21.25 -3.82 12.15
CA ASP A 39 20.70 -4.11 13.47
C ASP A 39 19.50 -3.19 13.76
N ARG A 40 18.31 -3.79 13.83
CA ARG A 40 17.06 -3.16 14.23
C ARG A 40 17.14 -2.46 15.60
N ARG A 41 18.11 -2.82 16.45
CA ARG A 41 18.37 -2.15 17.73
C ARG A 41 18.83 -0.70 17.55
N ARG A 42 19.52 -0.38 16.47
CA ARG A 42 19.92 1.01 16.16
C ARG A 42 18.74 1.88 15.73
N PHE A 43 17.74 1.30 15.08
CA PHE A 43 16.50 2.02 14.73
C PHE A 43 15.72 2.49 15.96
N LEU A 44 15.60 1.64 16.99
CA LEU A 44 14.92 1.98 18.24
C LEU A 44 15.69 3.00 19.09
N GLN A 45 17.02 3.02 19.01
CA GLN A 45 17.84 4.03 19.68
C GLN A 45 17.72 5.42 19.05
N TYR A 46 17.50 5.51 17.72
CA TYR A 46 17.25 6.78 17.05
C TYR A 46 15.83 7.33 17.36
N ALA A 47 14.84 6.47 17.48
CA ALA A 47 13.50 6.89 17.87
C ALA A 47 13.42 7.44 19.31
N ALA A 48 14.25 6.93 20.22
CA ALA A 48 14.34 7.41 21.59
C ALA A 48 15.20 8.70 21.75
N GLY A 49 16.08 8.99 20.80
CA GLY A 49 16.99 10.15 20.84
C GLY A 49 16.36 11.48 20.40
N VAL A 50 15.29 11.45 19.62
CA VAL A 50 14.64 12.67 19.09
C VAL A 50 13.58 13.24 20.05
N GLY A 51 13.09 12.45 20.99
CA GLY A 51 12.14 12.90 22.01
C GLY A 51 12.72 13.81 23.09
N ALA A 52 14.05 13.96 23.19
CA ALA A 52 14.71 14.70 24.26
C ALA A 52 15.30 16.06 23.84
N MET A 53 15.13 16.52 22.61
CA MET A 53 15.67 17.80 22.11
C MET A 53 14.61 18.82 21.65
N VAL A 54 13.39 18.72 22.09
CA VAL A 54 12.37 19.78 21.86
C VAL A 54 12.01 20.43 23.20
N GLY A 55 13.00 20.91 23.88
CA GLY A 55 12.84 21.76 25.02
C GLY A 55 13.97 22.78 25.06
N LEU A 56 13.71 23.96 24.53
CA LEU A 56 14.46 25.23 24.66
C LEU A 56 14.94 25.81 23.33
N SER A 57 14.06 26.50 22.65
CA SER A 57 14.35 27.80 22.05
C SER A 57 13.04 28.43 21.53
N GLY A 58 12.37 29.12 22.42
CA GLY A 58 11.34 30.09 22.02
C GLY A 58 12.02 31.30 21.40
N THR A 59 11.83 31.51 20.12
CA THR A 59 11.96 32.84 19.50
C THR A 59 10.70 33.09 18.71
N ALA A 60 10.02 34.12 19.16
CA ALA A 60 8.78 34.67 18.63
C ALA A 60 8.94 35.02 17.14
N PHE A 61 8.11 34.42 16.28
CA PHE A 61 7.74 35.03 15.01
C PHE A 61 6.42 35.76 15.22
N GLY A 62 6.49 37.07 15.12
CA GLY A 62 5.35 37.95 15.26
C GLY A 62 4.29 37.70 14.20
N GLN A 63 3.11 37.45 14.66
CA GLN A 63 1.88 37.51 13.88
C GLN A 63 1.58 38.96 13.53
N ALA A 64 1.53 39.26 12.25
CA ALA A 64 0.78 40.41 11.76
C ALA A 64 -0.62 39.88 11.38
N SER A 65 -1.51 39.81 12.36
CA SER A 65 -2.94 39.67 12.13
C SER A 65 -3.56 41.07 12.00
N GLN A 66 -3.95 41.44 10.80
CA GLN A 66 -4.91 42.51 10.62
C GLN A 66 -6.28 41.98 11.04
N ALA A 67 -6.76 42.49 12.16
CA ALA A 67 -8.12 42.28 12.59
C ALA A 67 -9.08 43.00 11.62
N VAL A 68 -9.82 42.21 10.85
CA VAL A 68 -11.05 42.67 10.22
C VAL A 68 -12.17 42.41 11.23
N SER A 69 -12.67 43.45 11.85
CA SER A 69 -13.88 43.43 12.67
C SER A 69 -15.11 43.19 11.78
N GLY A 70 -15.51 41.95 11.65
CA GLY A 70 -16.78 41.53 11.05
C GLY A 70 -17.64 40.90 12.13
N ALA A 71 -18.89 41.30 12.22
CA ALA A 71 -19.87 40.82 13.17
C ALA A 71 -19.90 39.30 13.27
N GLU A 72 -19.73 38.76 14.48
CA GLU A 72 -19.97 37.36 14.79
C GLU A 72 -21.43 37.00 14.51
N SER A 73 -21.70 36.37 13.38
CA SER A 73 -22.90 35.58 13.23
C SER A 73 -22.65 34.27 13.98
N ASN A 74 -23.32 34.05 15.09
CA ASN A 74 -23.45 32.76 15.78
C ASN A 74 -24.19 31.75 14.88
N GLN A 75 -23.58 31.33 13.79
CA GLN A 75 -23.97 30.15 13.08
C GLN A 75 -22.89 29.12 13.38
N ASP A 76 -23.28 27.97 13.93
CA ASP A 76 -22.39 26.82 14.04
C ASP A 76 -21.72 26.59 12.68
N PRO A 77 -20.40 26.35 12.64
CA PRO A 77 -19.71 26.14 11.38
C PRO A 77 -20.37 24.99 10.63
N ALA A 78 -20.54 25.15 9.32
CA ALA A 78 -21.13 24.12 8.48
C ALA A 78 -20.45 22.77 8.70
N PRO A 79 -21.21 21.66 8.70
CA PRO A 79 -20.64 20.34 8.88
C PRO A 79 -19.52 20.08 7.87
N SER A 80 -18.36 19.67 8.34
CA SER A 80 -17.16 19.52 7.51
C SER A 80 -16.55 18.13 7.63
N ASP A 81 -16.02 17.59 6.53
CA ASP A 81 -15.19 16.38 6.52
C ASP A 81 -13.69 16.70 6.51
N THR A 82 -13.33 17.96 6.67
CA THR A 82 -11.94 18.46 6.68
C THR A 82 -11.38 18.68 8.07
N ARG A 83 -12.22 18.62 9.13
CA ARG A 83 -11.75 18.81 10.51
C ARG A 83 -10.89 17.62 10.96
N LEU A 84 -9.68 17.91 11.42
CA LEU A 84 -8.74 16.92 11.95
C LEU A 84 -9.07 16.55 13.41
N PRO A 85 -8.48 15.48 13.97
CA PRO A 85 -8.75 15.04 15.35
C PRO A 85 -8.57 16.09 16.43
N ASP A 86 -7.66 17.06 16.26
CA ASP A 86 -7.45 18.19 17.16
C ASP A 86 -8.52 19.29 17.05
N GLY A 87 -9.50 19.12 16.17
CA GLY A 87 -10.58 20.07 15.92
C GLY A 87 -10.25 21.16 14.91
N VAL A 88 -9.02 21.20 14.39
CA VAL A 88 -8.59 22.19 13.38
C VAL A 88 -9.03 21.74 11.98
N GLU A 89 -9.53 22.68 11.19
CA GLU A 89 -9.87 22.41 9.79
C GLU A 89 -8.59 22.24 8.96
N PHE A 90 -8.53 21.17 8.16
CA PHE A 90 -7.49 21.00 7.15
C PHE A 90 -7.72 22.01 6.01
N VAL A 91 -6.78 22.91 5.83
CA VAL A 91 -6.83 23.93 4.77
C VAL A 91 -5.78 23.62 3.71
N SER A 92 -6.23 23.45 2.47
CA SER A 92 -5.30 23.28 1.34
C SER A 92 -4.55 24.59 1.06
N TRP A 93 -3.24 24.46 0.86
CA TRP A 93 -2.38 25.58 0.46
C TRP A 93 -2.50 25.92 -1.04
N GLU A 94 -3.17 25.10 -1.82
CA GLU A 94 -3.29 25.23 -3.27
C GLU A 94 -3.87 26.59 -3.69
N GLN A 95 -3.28 27.17 -4.73
CA GLN A 95 -3.72 28.42 -5.32
C GLN A 95 -3.96 28.26 -6.84
N PRO A 96 -4.84 29.08 -7.44
CA PRO A 96 -5.01 29.07 -8.90
C PRO A 96 -3.69 29.37 -9.63
N LEU A 97 -3.35 28.50 -10.60
CA LEU A 97 -2.11 28.61 -11.35
C LEU A 97 -2.28 29.47 -12.62
N LYS A 98 -1.33 30.40 -12.83
CA LYS A 98 -1.14 31.14 -14.08
C LYS A 98 0.29 30.96 -14.55
N PHE A 99 0.47 30.38 -15.73
CA PHE A 99 1.78 30.08 -16.26
C PHE A 99 2.29 31.21 -17.14
N SER A 100 3.53 31.65 -16.91
CA SER A 100 4.23 32.68 -17.68
C SER A 100 4.63 32.19 -19.07
N LYS A 101 4.91 30.88 -19.17
CA LYS A 101 5.31 30.24 -20.43
C LYS A 101 4.83 28.80 -20.51
N THR A 102 4.52 28.36 -21.72
CA THR A 102 4.16 26.97 -22.01
C THR A 102 5.10 26.39 -23.05
N TYR A 103 5.72 25.27 -22.74
CA TYR A 103 6.45 24.42 -23.67
C TYR A 103 5.57 23.28 -24.14
N TYR A 104 5.96 22.67 -25.25
CA TYR A 104 5.23 21.56 -25.86
C TYR A 104 6.16 20.39 -26.14
N VAL A 105 5.66 19.18 -25.90
CA VAL A 105 6.34 17.92 -26.20
C VAL A 105 5.44 17.08 -27.09
N ASP A 106 5.98 16.57 -28.20
CA ASP A 106 5.26 15.68 -29.10
C ASP A 106 6.25 14.80 -29.87
N ASN A 107 6.46 13.56 -29.42
CA ASN A 107 7.41 12.64 -30.05
C ASN A 107 6.94 12.06 -31.39
N ASN A 108 5.68 12.27 -31.77
CA ASN A 108 5.11 11.88 -33.07
C ASN A 108 5.17 12.97 -34.10
N ASN A 109 5.52 14.19 -33.70
CA ASN A 109 5.61 15.32 -34.62
C ASN A 109 6.93 15.26 -35.41
N ALA A 110 6.84 15.30 -36.74
CA ALA A 110 8.02 15.26 -37.59
C ALA A 110 9.01 16.44 -37.37
N LYS A 111 8.52 17.55 -36.79
CA LYS A 111 9.32 18.75 -36.48
C LYS A 111 9.82 18.75 -35.02
N ALA A 112 9.57 17.67 -34.26
CA ALA A 112 10.01 17.58 -32.88
C ALA A 112 11.56 17.52 -32.80
N ASP A 113 12.12 18.39 -31.98
CA ASP A 113 13.58 18.55 -31.86
C ASP A 113 13.96 19.04 -30.46
N ASP A 114 14.74 18.24 -29.74
CA ASP A 114 15.18 18.60 -28.38
C ASP A 114 16.18 19.76 -28.35
N ASN A 115 16.77 20.11 -29.50
CA ASN A 115 17.58 21.32 -29.67
C ASN A 115 16.73 22.52 -30.13
N GLY A 116 15.44 22.33 -30.31
CA GLY A 116 14.50 23.36 -30.75
C GLY A 116 13.96 24.23 -29.59
N PRO A 117 13.04 25.13 -29.92
CA PRO A 117 12.50 26.10 -28.95
C PRO A 117 11.40 25.51 -28.04
N GLY A 118 10.88 24.30 -28.29
CA GLY A 118 9.79 23.70 -27.52
C GLY A 118 8.44 24.41 -27.69
N THR A 119 8.20 25.07 -28.84
CA THR A 119 6.92 25.70 -29.16
C THR A 119 5.95 24.69 -29.75
N SER A 120 4.67 25.04 -29.85
CA SER A 120 3.64 24.15 -30.45
C SER A 120 3.94 23.82 -31.92
N ALA A 121 4.58 24.73 -32.68
CA ALA A 121 5.00 24.53 -34.08
C ALA A 121 6.25 23.67 -34.20
N ARG A 122 7.14 23.65 -33.20
CA ARG A 122 8.39 22.90 -33.13
C ARG A 122 8.60 22.41 -31.70
N PRO A 123 7.87 21.35 -31.28
CA PRO A 123 7.90 20.86 -29.93
C PRO A 123 9.21 20.14 -29.60
N PHE A 124 9.48 19.92 -28.34
CA PHE A 124 10.50 18.98 -27.91
C PHE A 124 10.04 17.52 -28.23
N ARG A 125 11.01 16.64 -28.41
CA ARG A 125 10.77 15.23 -28.63
C ARG A 125 10.56 14.47 -27.34
N THR A 126 11.28 14.86 -26.27
CA THR A 126 11.28 14.18 -24.97
C THR A 126 10.73 15.08 -23.88
N ILE A 127 10.05 14.47 -22.90
CA ILE A 127 9.58 15.17 -21.70
C ILE A 127 10.78 15.58 -20.85
N ASN A 128 11.83 14.74 -20.83
CA ASN A 128 13.03 15.04 -20.07
C ASN A 128 13.75 16.30 -20.57
N LYS A 129 13.67 16.60 -21.86
CA LYS A 129 14.18 17.88 -22.37
C LYS A 129 13.44 19.08 -21.78
N ALA A 130 12.12 19.00 -21.69
CA ALA A 130 11.34 20.04 -21.01
C ALA A 130 11.74 20.16 -19.54
N ALA A 131 11.96 19.03 -18.85
CA ALA A 131 12.39 18.99 -17.47
C ALA A 131 13.72 19.72 -17.20
N GLN A 132 14.61 19.81 -18.21
CA GLN A 132 15.90 20.52 -18.12
C GLN A 132 15.73 22.04 -18.25
N VAL A 133 14.71 22.54 -18.92
CA VAL A 133 14.59 23.97 -19.26
C VAL A 133 13.55 24.74 -18.48
N LEU A 134 12.52 24.07 -17.97
CA LEU A 134 11.42 24.69 -17.20
C LEU A 134 11.92 25.52 -16.02
N GLN A 135 11.33 26.70 -15.85
CA GLN A 135 11.56 27.62 -14.74
C GLN A 135 10.32 27.73 -13.85
N PRO A 136 10.42 28.22 -12.60
CA PRO A 136 9.28 28.48 -11.74
C PRO A 136 8.20 29.30 -12.46
N GLY A 137 6.94 28.86 -12.34
CA GLY A 137 5.81 29.49 -13.02
C GLY A 137 5.65 29.10 -14.50
N GLU A 138 6.38 28.12 -14.99
CA GLU A 138 6.23 27.60 -16.36
C GLU A 138 5.64 26.19 -16.38
N ARG A 139 5.09 25.80 -17.53
CA ARG A 139 4.58 24.44 -17.74
C ARG A 139 5.01 23.83 -19.05
N VAL A 140 4.92 22.52 -19.12
CA VAL A 140 4.97 21.74 -20.35
C VAL A 140 3.64 21.03 -20.60
N VAL A 141 3.14 21.11 -21.83
CA VAL A 141 1.96 20.39 -22.32
C VAL A 141 2.43 19.29 -23.27
N ILE A 142 2.04 18.05 -22.97
CA ILE A 142 2.55 16.85 -23.60
C ILE A 142 1.45 16.22 -24.47
N ALA A 143 1.76 15.99 -25.74
CA ALA A 143 0.86 15.36 -26.70
C ALA A 143 0.80 13.84 -26.50
N SER A 144 -0.24 13.21 -27.10
CA SER A 144 -0.39 11.75 -27.08
C SER A 144 0.84 11.05 -27.64
N GLY A 145 1.34 10.06 -26.90
CA GLY A 145 2.51 9.28 -27.32
C GLY A 145 3.00 8.34 -26.22
N THR A 146 3.89 7.44 -26.61
CA THR A 146 4.64 6.60 -25.67
C THR A 146 6.06 7.14 -25.55
N TYR A 147 6.42 7.57 -24.36
CA TYR A 147 7.70 8.18 -24.00
C TYR A 147 8.51 7.19 -23.16
N ARG A 148 9.57 6.61 -23.73
CA ARG A 148 10.43 5.63 -23.05
C ARG A 148 11.61 6.34 -22.40
N GLU A 149 11.35 6.88 -21.23
CA GLU A 149 12.32 7.72 -20.54
C GLU A 149 12.05 7.74 -19.02
N CYS A 150 13.02 8.22 -18.26
CA CYS A 150 12.83 8.68 -16.89
C CYS A 150 12.86 10.20 -16.90
N VAL A 151 11.77 10.85 -16.58
CA VAL A 151 11.67 12.30 -16.51
C VAL A 151 12.35 12.78 -15.23
N ARG A 152 13.35 13.66 -15.37
CA ARG A 152 14.20 14.15 -14.26
C ARG A 152 14.13 15.68 -14.12
N PRO A 153 13.13 16.24 -13.43
CA PRO A 153 13.10 17.67 -13.12
C PRO A 153 14.39 18.13 -12.45
N VAL A 154 15.00 19.17 -12.98
CA VAL A 154 16.22 19.76 -12.39
C VAL A 154 15.90 20.96 -11.50
N ARG A 155 14.65 21.44 -11.53
CA ARG A 155 14.16 22.56 -10.73
C ARG A 155 12.75 22.29 -10.24
N GLY A 156 12.40 22.89 -9.11
CA GLY A 156 11.04 23.04 -8.61
C GLY A 156 10.51 24.46 -8.78
N GLY A 157 9.26 24.67 -8.43
CA GLY A 157 8.69 26.01 -8.27
C GLY A 157 9.19 26.70 -7.01
N THR A 158 8.79 27.97 -6.83
CA THR A 158 9.18 28.80 -5.69
C THR A 158 8.03 29.16 -4.75
N GLY A 159 6.82 28.72 -5.09
CA GLY A 159 5.64 28.98 -4.27
C GLY A 159 4.35 28.46 -4.92
N PRO A 160 3.21 28.57 -4.23
CA PRO A 160 1.95 28.00 -4.69
C PRO A 160 1.43 28.58 -6.02
N THR A 161 1.81 29.80 -6.37
CA THR A 161 1.46 30.44 -7.65
C THR A 161 2.56 30.34 -8.71
N GLN A 162 3.74 29.82 -8.34
CA GLN A 162 4.94 29.70 -9.18
C GLN A 162 5.39 28.24 -9.29
N MET A 163 4.44 27.31 -9.43
CA MET A 163 4.73 25.92 -9.62
C MET A 163 5.31 25.63 -11.01
N ILE A 164 6.09 24.56 -11.13
CA ILE A 164 6.42 23.93 -12.41
C ILE A 164 5.41 22.83 -12.69
N SER A 165 4.79 22.81 -13.86
CA SER A 165 3.76 21.84 -14.19
C SER A 165 4.09 20.99 -15.41
N TYR A 166 3.89 19.67 -15.26
CA TYR A 166 3.94 18.66 -16.30
C TYR A 166 2.54 18.15 -16.56
N GLU A 167 1.97 18.44 -17.74
CA GLU A 167 0.56 18.19 -18.01
C GLU A 167 0.36 17.45 -19.34
N ALA A 168 -0.47 16.41 -19.33
CA ALA A 168 -0.99 15.90 -20.59
C ALA A 168 -1.88 16.97 -21.27
N ALA A 169 -1.80 17.09 -22.57
CA ALA A 169 -2.72 17.92 -23.33
C ALA A 169 -4.18 17.43 -23.11
N PRO A 170 -5.19 18.31 -23.16
CA PRO A 170 -6.57 17.90 -22.97
C PRO A 170 -6.95 16.75 -23.91
N GLY A 171 -7.41 15.63 -23.32
CA GLY A 171 -7.77 14.40 -24.05
C GLY A 171 -6.60 13.58 -24.58
N ALA A 172 -5.35 13.96 -24.31
CA ALA A 172 -4.18 13.24 -24.77
C ALA A 172 -3.93 11.98 -23.93
N LYS A 173 -3.50 10.91 -24.60
CA LYS A 173 -3.03 9.68 -23.97
C LYS A 173 -1.49 9.72 -23.93
N VAL A 174 -0.96 10.20 -22.82
CA VAL A 174 0.49 10.31 -22.56
C VAL A 174 0.93 9.13 -21.72
N ILE A 175 1.85 8.31 -22.24
CA ILE A 175 2.36 7.14 -21.53
C ILE A 175 3.87 7.25 -21.38
N VAL A 176 4.35 7.33 -20.14
CA VAL A 176 5.78 7.32 -19.80
C VAL A 176 6.14 5.92 -19.31
N LYS A 177 7.09 5.27 -19.98
CA LYS A 177 7.45 3.87 -19.70
C LYS A 177 8.90 3.72 -19.26
N GLY A 178 9.11 2.97 -18.20
CA GLY A 178 10.41 2.49 -17.75
C GLY A 178 10.88 1.21 -18.46
N SER A 179 10.26 0.84 -19.57
CA SER A 179 10.56 -0.36 -20.37
C SER A 179 11.02 -0.03 -21.76
N GLU A 180 11.77 -0.97 -22.38
CA GLU A 180 12.13 -0.96 -23.79
C GLU A 180 11.55 -2.16 -24.52
N VAL A 181 11.45 -2.06 -25.84
CA VAL A 181 10.93 -3.11 -26.72
C VAL A 181 12.06 -4.02 -27.20
N LEU A 182 11.91 -5.31 -27.04
CA LEU A 182 12.82 -6.32 -27.60
C LEU A 182 12.22 -6.96 -28.84
N LYS A 183 12.61 -6.49 -30.03
CA LYS A 183 12.08 -6.99 -31.31
C LYS A 183 12.89 -8.16 -31.86
N GLU A 184 14.20 -8.14 -31.70
CA GLU A 184 15.14 -9.04 -32.32
C GLU A 184 16.02 -9.73 -31.27
N GLY A 185 16.79 -10.74 -31.69
CA GLY A 185 17.74 -11.42 -30.79
C GLY A 185 17.16 -12.58 -29.99
N TRP A 186 15.90 -12.94 -30.24
CA TRP A 186 15.26 -14.09 -29.63
C TRP A 186 15.73 -15.38 -30.29
N VAL A 187 16.14 -16.36 -29.48
CA VAL A 187 16.53 -17.69 -29.91
C VAL A 187 15.64 -18.73 -29.20
N GLN A 188 15.10 -19.66 -29.93
CA GLN A 188 14.33 -20.75 -29.33
C GLN A 188 15.23 -21.61 -28.44
N ASP A 189 14.82 -21.84 -27.21
CA ASP A 189 15.54 -22.73 -26.32
C ASP A 189 15.46 -24.18 -26.83
N PRO A 190 16.52 -24.99 -26.61
CA PRO A 190 16.41 -26.43 -26.76
C PRO A 190 15.27 -26.94 -25.89
N ALA A 191 14.43 -27.83 -26.44
CA ALA A 191 13.34 -28.41 -25.68
C ALA A 191 13.88 -28.97 -24.36
N LEU A 192 13.45 -28.38 -23.23
CA LEU A 192 13.83 -28.89 -21.92
C LEU A 192 13.02 -30.16 -21.65
N PRO A 193 13.64 -31.34 -21.54
CA PRO A 193 12.91 -32.52 -21.21
C PRO A 193 12.38 -32.41 -19.78
N PHE A 194 11.06 -32.41 -19.63
CA PHE A 194 10.47 -32.55 -18.30
C PHE A 194 10.84 -33.95 -17.75
N ARG A 195 11.70 -33.98 -16.73
CA ARG A 195 12.09 -35.19 -16.04
C ARG A 195 11.33 -35.33 -14.74
N GLY A 196 10.23 -36.06 -14.75
CA GLY A 196 9.48 -36.35 -13.53
C GLY A 196 8.32 -37.31 -13.76
N PRO A 197 7.83 -38.00 -12.73
CA PRO A 197 6.75 -39.00 -12.85
C PRO A 197 5.41 -38.43 -13.32
N ARG A 198 5.30 -37.12 -13.50
CA ARG A 198 4.12 -36.42 -14.03
C ARG A 198 4.44 -35.55 -15.24
N ALA A 199 5.32 -36.07 -16.13
CA ALA A 199 5.56 -35.39 -17.39
C ALA A 199 4.23 -35.26 -18.17
N PRO A 200 3.86 -34.05 -18.63
CA PRO A 200 2.67 -33.89 -19.44
C PRO A 200 2.81 -34.71 -20.72
N SER A 201 1.77 -35.47 -21.05
CA SER A 201 1.65 -36.12 -22.35
C SER A 201 1.27 -35.01 -23.36
N GLY A 202 2.24 -34.47 -24.07
CA GLY A 202 2.02 -33.44 -25.09
C GLY A 202 3.33 -32.98 -25.73
N PRO A 203 3.25 -32.20 -26.82
CA PRO A 203 4.44 -31.60 -27.44
C PRO A 203 5.11 -30.65 -26.42
N ALA A 204 6.44 -30.55 -26.48
CA ALA A 204 7.21 -29.63 -25.68
C ALA A 204 6.72 -28.20 -25.95
N ILE A 205 6.47 -27.44 -24.86
CA ILE A 205 6.08 -26.04 -24.98
C ILE A 205 7.32 -25.24 -25.33
N PRO A 206 7.33 -24.48 -26.44
CA PRO A 206 8.49 -23.69 -26.82
C PRO A 206 8.73 -22.56 -25.81
N THR A 207 10.00 -22.38 -25.48
CA THR A 207 10.50 -21.24 -24.73
C THR A 207 11.56 -20.52 -25.54
N TRP A 208 11.73 -19.23 -25.25
CA TRP A 208 12.59 -18.35 -26.02
C TRP A 208 13.55 -17.63 -25.10
N ARG A 209 14.82 -17.54 -25.51
CA ARG A 209 15.90 -16.89 -24.77
C ARG A 209 16.32 -15.60 -25.46
N HIS A 210 16.56 -14.57 -24.67
CA HIS A 210 17.15 -13.31 -25.12
C HIS A 210 18.32 -12.90 -24.21
N VAL A 211 19.48 -12.59 -24.80
CA VAL A 211 20.65 -12.11 -24.05
C VAL A 211 20.45 -10.64 -23.69
N LEU A 212 20.71 -10.28 -22.45
CA LEU A 212 20.64 -8.92 -21.96
C LEU A 212 22.05 -8.30 -21.95
N THR A 213 22.23 -7.22 -22.69
CA THR A 213 23.50 -6.49 -22.77
C THR A 213 23.43 -5.18 -21.98
N ALA A 214 24.55 -4.68 -21.50
CA ALA A 214 24.61 -3.44 -20.75
C ALA A 214 24.02 -2.23 -21.52
N ALA A 215 24.14 -2.25 -22.85
CA ALA A 215 23.60 -1.18 -23.71
C ALA A 215 22.07 -1.06 -23.69
N MET A 216 21.36 -2.10 -23.24
CA MET A 216 19.90 -2.11 -23.10
C MET A 216 19.41 -1.33 -21.86
N PHE A 217 20.30 -1.04 -20.93
CA PHE A 217 19.97 -0.48 -19.64
C PHE A 217 20.54 0.93 -19.48
N PRO A 218 19.70 1.97 -19.65
CA PRO A 218 20.07 3.32 -19.31
C PRO A 218 20.56 3.41 -17.86
N ASP A 219 21.46 4.33 -17.56
CA ASP A 219 22.02 4.53 -16.22
C ASP A 219 22.73 3.28 -15.64
N ALA A 220 23.13 2.32 -16.47
CA ALA A 220 23.71 1.03 -16.06
C ALA A 220 22.83 0.22 -15.06
N TYR A 221 21.52 0.45 -15.05
CA TYR A 221 20.58 -0.19 -14.16
C TYR A 221 19.91 -1.41 -14.82
N ASN A 222 20.42 -2.60 -14.52
CA ASN A 222 19.81 -3.87 -14.97
C ASN A 222 18.93 -4.46 -13.85
N PRO A 223 17.59 -4.30 -13.88
CA PRO A 223 16.72 -4.81 -12.84
C PRO A 223 16.65 -6.34 -12.81
N PHE A 224 17.05 -7.03 -13.89
CA PHE A 224 17.11 -8.49 -13.95
C PHE A 224 18.35 -9.06 -13.22
N ALA A 225 19.36 -8.24 -12.99
CA ALA A 225 20.55 -8.61 -12.22
C ALA A 225 20.39 -8.32 -10.72
N LEU A 226 19.32 -7.66 -10.31
CA LEU A 226 19.08 -7.21 -8.95
C LEU A 226 17.95 -8.00 -8.30
N ASP A 227 18.20 -8.49 -7.12
CA ASP A 227 17.19 -9.10 -6.27
C ASP A 227 16.63 -8.09 -5.27
N SER A 228 15.37 -8.26 -4.95
CA SER A 228 14.79 -7.71 -3.75
C SER A 228 14.79 -8.82 -2.70
N VAL A 229 15.56 -8.60 -1.64
CA VAL A 229 15.63 -9.56 -0.54
C VAL A 229 14.58 -9.21 0.48
N MET A 230 13.75 -10.19 0.80
CA MET A 230 12.73 -10.01 1.81
C MET A 230 13.30 -10.07 3.22
N SER A 231 12.91 -9.11 4.03
CA SER A 231 13.10 -9.16 5.48
C SER A 231 11.92 -9.76 6.22
N ALA A 232 10.87 -10.13 5.52
CA ALA A 232 9.62 -10.62 6.11
C ALA A 232 9.78 -11.92 6.91
N ARG A 233 10.90 -12.64 6.78
CA ARG A 233 11.18 -13.82 7.60
C ARG A 233 11.16 -13.53 9.11
N GLU A 234 11.37 -12.31 9.54
CA GLU A 234 11.21 -11.92 10.94
C GLU A 234 9.75 -11.97 11.42
N TRP A 235 8.83 -11.89 10.47
CA TRP A 235 7.39 -11.86 10.71
C TRP A 235 6.71 -13.20 10.47
N LEU A 236 7.37 -14.09 9.74
CA LEU A 236 6.89 -15.42 9.44
C LEU A 236 7.68 -16.43 10.29
N ASP A 237 7.04 -17.53 10.65
CA ASP A 237 7.77 -18.65 11.26
C ASP A 237 8.58 -19.37 10.16
N THR A 238 9.85 -19.04 10.08
CA THR A 238 10.76 -19.60 9.07
C THR A 238 11.06 -21.10 9.28
N LYS A 239 10.66 -21.68 10.42
CA LYS A 239 10.72 -23.13 10.63
C LYS A 239 9.64 -23.85 9.82
N VAL A 240 8.62 -23.13 9.44
CA VAL A 240 7.43 -23.67 8.78
C VAL A 240 7.29 -23.15 7.36
N VAL A 241 7.70 -21.90 7.12
CA VAL A 241 7.58 -21.23 5.82
C VAL A 241 8.91 -21.28 5.08
N ASP A 242 8.93 -21.94 3.93
CA ASP A 242 10.08 -21.88 3.02
C ASP A 242 10.19 -20.47 2.42
N MET A 243 11.28 -19.77 2.73
CA MET A 243 11.54 -18.42 2.27
C MET A 243 12.22 -18.34 0.90
N GLY A 244 12.66 -19.49 0.34
CA GLY A 244 13.30 -19.52 -0.98
C GLY A 244 12.48 -18.85 -2.08
N PRO A 245 11.16 -19.10 -2.18
CA PRO A 245 10.30 -18.43 -3.14
C PRO A 245 10.16 -16.91 -3.02
N TYR A 246 10.69 -16.30 -1.99
CA TYR A 246 10.59 -14.86 -1.77
C TYR A 246 11.76 -14.05 -2.30
N PHE A 247 12.74 -14.68 -2.90
CA PHE A 247 13.71 -13.97 -3.71
C PHE A 247 13.05 -13.52 -5.01
N ARG A 248 13.14 -12.25 -5.33
CA ARG A 248 12.47 -11.65 -6.49
C ARG A 248 13.45 -10.82 -7.31
N ARG A 249 13.55 -11.12 -8.61
CA ARG A 249 14.18 -10.18 -9.54
C ARG A 249 13.30 -8.94 -9.68
N ARG A 250 13.92 -7.78 -9.84
CA ARG A 250 13.18 -6.52 -10.03
C ARG A 250 12.65 -6.36 -11.45
N GLY A 251 13.24 -7.09 -12.40
CA GLY A 251 12.86 -7.02 -13.80
C GLY A 251 11.49 -7.66 -14.08
N LEU A 252 10.65 -6.94 -14.84
CA LEU A 252 9.35 -7.41 -15.33
C LEU A 252 9.37 -7.53 -16.85
N VAL A 253 8.66 -8.52 -17.38
CA VAL A 253 8.51 -8.77 -18.82
C VAL A 253 7.04 -8.68 -19.18
N PHE A 254 6.73 -8.02 -20.27
CA PHE A 254 5.37 -7.85 -20.78
C PHE A 254 5.29 -8.34 -22.23
N VAL A 255 4.17 -8.98 -22.58
CA VAL A 255 3.83 -9.35 -23.96
C VAL A 255 2.47 -8.76 -24.28
N ASP A 256 2.39 -7.93 -25.32
CA ASP A 256 1.19 -7.19 -25.73
C ASP A 256 0.53 -6.42 -24.56
N GLY A 257 1.37 -5.81 -23.72
CA GLY A 257 0.96 -5.04 -22.56
C GLY A 257 0.51 -5.86 -21.36
N LYS A 258 0.60 -7.21 -21.41
CA LYS A 258 0.26 -8.08 -20.28
C LYS A 258 1.53 -8.62 -19.64
N PRO A 259 1.61 -8.66 -18.29
CA PRO A 259 2.79 -9.17 -17.61
C PRO A 259 2.92 -10.68 -17.79
N LEU A 260 4.16 -11.14 -17.91
CA LEU A 260 4.50 -12.54 -17.75
C LEU A 260 4.66 -12.87 -16.27
N GLU A 261 4.21 -14.07 -15.86
CA GLU A 261 4.46 -14.56 -14.52
C GLU A 261 5.97 -14.82 -14.34
N PRO A 262 6.66 -14.10 -13.46
CA PRO A 262 8.05 -14.38 -13.18
C PRO A 262 8.15 -15.67 -12.34
N VAL A 263 8.99 -16.61 -12.79
CA VAL A 263 9.29 -17.84 -12.05
C VAL A 263 10.75 -17.87 -11.60
N GLU A 264 11.03 -18.59 -10.52
CA GLU A 264 12.34 -18.55 -9.88
C GLU A 264 13.32 -19.60 -10.45
N VAL A 265 12.80 -20.69 -11.01
CA VAL A 265 13.61 -21.74 -11.57
C VAL A 265 13.17 -22.09 -12.98
N GLN A 266 14.13 -22.40 -13.86
CA GLN A 266 13.91 -22.64 -15.27
C GLN A 266 12.84 -23.71 -15.55
N ARG A 267 12.80 -24.78 -14.76
CA ARG A 267 11.80 -25.85 -14.93
C ARG A 267 10.36 -25.39 -14.81
N GLU A 268 10.11 -24.30 -14.09
CA GLU A 268 8.78 -23.75 -13.90
C GLU A 268 8.23 -23.06 -15.14
N LEU A 269 9.08 -22.71 -16.09
CA LEU A 269 8.63 -22.19 -17.39
C LEU A 269 7.67 -23.14 -18.09
N THR A 270 7.97 -24.44 -18.04
CA THR A 270 7.21 -25.46 -18.77
C THR A 270 6.41 -26.39 -17.88
N SER A 271 6.61 -26.37 -16.57
CA SER A 271 5.87 -27.21 -15.63
C SER A 271 4.38 -26.92 -15.66
N PRO A 272 3.53 -27.93 -15.51
CA PRO A 272 2.13 -27.71 -15.23
C PRO A 272 1.98 -26.85 -13.98
N ARG A 273 0.99 -25.98 -13.97
CA ARG A 273 0.64 -25.23 -12.77
C ARG A 273 0.19 -26.21 -11.70
N LEU A 274 0.80 -26.15 -10.54
CA LEU A 274 0.27 -26.86 -9.38
C LEU A 274 -1.08 -26.23 -9.00
N PRO A 275 -2.06 -27.04 -8.55
CA PRO A 275 -3.31 -26.50 -8.07
C PRO A 275 -3.03 -25.41 -7.03
N GLY A 276 -3.77 -24.32 -7.10
CA GLY A 276 -3.73 -23.27 -6.09
C GLY A 276 -4.02 -23.81 -4.67
N PRO A 277 -3.87 -22.99 -3.64
CA PRO A 277 -4.24 -23.37 -2.29
C PRO A 277 -5.68 -23.91 -2.28
N PRO A 278 -6.00 -24.86 -1.40
CA PRO A 278 -7.36 -25.35 -1.29
C PRO A 278 -8.35 -24.21 -1.04
N PRO A 279 -9.59 -24.36 -1.47
CA PRO A 279 -10.62 -23.37 -1.20
C PRO A 279 -10.68 -22.99 0.29
N PRO A 280 -11.09 -21.76 0.61
CA PRO A 280 -11.26 -21.34 2.00
C PRO A 280 -12.06 -22.37 2.82
N GLY A 281 -11.56 -22.72 4.00
CA GLY A 281 -12.19 -23.69 4.90
C GLY A 281 -11.74 -25.15 4.73
N GLN A 282 -10.91 -25.47 3.76
CA GLN A 282 -10.28 -26.79 3.69
C GLN A 282 -8.89 -26.78 4.35
N PRO A 283 -8.57 -27.78 5.18
CA PRO A 283 -7.26 -27.86 5.81
C PRO A 283 -6.17 -28.03 4.74
N ILE A 284 -5.14 -27.20 4.83
CA ILE A 284 -3.92 -27.34 4.02
C ILE A 284 -3.24 -28.64 4.48
N PRO A 285 -2.97 -29.58 3.57
CA PRO A 285 -2.25 -30.80 3.94
C PRO A 285 -0.91 -30.45 4.58
N MET A 286 -0.66 -30.92 5.79
CA MET A 286 0.55 -30.64 6.58
C MET A 286 1.86 -31.17 5.93
N THR A 287 1.78 -31.93 4.86
CA THR A 287 2.91 -32.52 4.15
C THR A 287 3.39 -31.69 2.96
N GLY A 288 3.59 -30.43 3.21
CA GLY A 288 4.09 -29.48 2.21
C GLY A 288 3.18 -28.28 2.19
N LEU A 289 3.71 -27.14 2.58
CA LEU A 289 3.11 -25.87 2.20
C LEU A 289 2.87 -25.93 0.70
N PRO A 290 1.69 -25.53 0.19
CA PRO A 290 1.50 -25.47 -1.24
C PRO A 290 2.68 -24.69 -1.79
N PRO A 291 3.33 -25.21 -2.87
CA PRO A 291 4.37 -24.43 -3.51
C PRO A 291 3.76 -23.06 -3.77
N ARG A 292 4.34 -22.05 -3.18
CA ARG A 292 3.90 -20.69 -3.37
C ARG A 292 4.14 -20.37 -4.83
N THR A 293 3.12 -20.60 -5.65
CA THR A 293 3.11 -20.12 -7.00
C THR A 293 3.05 -18.61 -6.90
N ARG A 294 4.21 -18.00 -7.03
CA ARG A 294 4.32 -16.56 -7.18
C ARG A 294 3.33 -16.10 -8.23
N GLY A 295 2.41 -15.23 -7.82
CA GLY A 295 1.43 -14.66 -8.73
C GLY A 295 0.45 -15.62 -9.39
N GLY A 296 0.40 -16.92 -9.02
CA GLY A 296 -0.45 -17.90 -9.63
C GLY A 296 -1.88 -17.44 -9.95
N PRO A 297 -2.81 -17.54 -9.02
CA PRO A 297 -4.18 -17.04 -9.22
C PRO A 297 -4.24 -15.52 -9.45
N ILE A 298 -3.41 -14.76 -8.75
CA ILE A 298 -3.37 -13.29 -8.84
C ILE A 298 -2.98 -12.83 -10.24
N MET A 299 -2.00 -13.46 -10.89
CA MET A 299 -1.66 -13.10 -12.27
C MET A 299 -2.82 -13.27 -13.25
N GLN A 300 -3.71 -14.23 -13.01
CA GLN A 300 -4.94 -14.37 -13.81
C GLN A 300 -5.95 -13.26 -13.49
N GLU A 301 -6.14 -12.94 -12.22
CA GLU A 301 -7.04 -11.88 -11.78
C GLU A 301 -6.65 -10.53 -12.38
N ILE A 302 -5.34 -10.25 -12.51
CA ILE A 302 -4.82 -9.02 -13.10
C ILE A 302 -4.61 -9.07 -14.62
N GLY A 303 -5.18 -10.07 -15.28
CA GLY A 303 -5.20 -10.18 -16.75
C GLY A 303 -3.98 -10.84 -17.37
N GLY A 304 -3.07 -11.42 -16.59
CA GLY A 304 -1.98 -12.26 -17.08
C GLY A 304 -2.48 -13.62 -17.57
N SER A 305 -1.79 -14.21 -18.53
CA SER A 305 -2.05 -15.59 -18.94
C SER A 305 -1.37 -16.59 -18.00
N PRO A 306 -2.06 -17.66 -17.56
CA PRO A 306 -1.43 -18.70 -16.74
C PRO A 306 -0.30 -19.44 -17.48
N ASP A 307 -0.27 -19.34 -18.78
CA ASP A 307 0.71 -19.98 -19.64
C ASP A 307 1.84 -19.06 -20.09
N ALA A 308 1.79 -17.79 -19.72
CA ALA A 308 2.80 -16.79 -20.04
C ALA A 308 3.74 -16.60 -18.85
N ARG A 309 5.01 -16.98 -18.99
CA ARG A 309 6.00 -16.99 -17.90
C ARG A 309 7.33 -16.42 -18.34
N SER A 310 8.09 -15.92 -17.40
CA SER A 310 9.48 -15.48 -17.58
C SER A 310 10.39 -16.04 -16.49
N TRP A 311 11.61 -16.38 -16.87
CA TRP A 311 12.69 -16.76 -15.97
C TRP A 311 13.96 -16.02 -16.34
N VAL A 312 14.77 -15.69 -15.35
CA VAL A 312 16.03 -14.96 -15.53
C VAL A 312 17.19 -15.87 -15.22
N GLU A 313 18.14 -15.96 -16.15
CA GLU A 313 19.41 -16.66 -15.90
C GLU A 313 20.22 -15.95 -14.80
N ASN A 314 21.14 -16.70 -14.21
CA ASN A 314 22.04 -16.20 -13.17
C ASN A 314 22.64 -14.85 -13.54
N SER A 315 22.66 -13.94 -12.57
CA SER A 315 23.21 -12.58 -12.71
C SER A 315 22.54 -11.67 -13.76
N GLY A 316 21.31 -12.01 -14.20
CA GLY A 316 20.56 -11.15 -15.12
C GLY A 316 21.16 -11.05 -16.53
N GLN A 317 21.88 -12.06 -17.00
CA GLN A 317 22.53 -12.05 -18.32
C GLN A 317 21.60 -12.42 -19.46
N ALA A 318 20.53 -13.15 -19.19
CA ALA A 318 19.51 -13.46 -20.17
C ALA A 318 18.16 -13.71 -19.50
N ILE A 319 17.11 -13.48 -20.28
CA ILE A 319 15.74 -13.83 -19.91
C ILE A 319 15.23 -14.96 -20.81
N HIS A 320 14.42 -15.82 -20.24
CA HIS A 320 13.67 -16.84 -20.94
C HIS A 320 12.19 -16.57 -20.80
N VAL A 321 11.45 -16.73 -21.88
CA VAL A 321 10.00 -16.50 -21.88
C VAL A 321 9.27 -17.69 -22.47
N ARG A 322 8.15 -18.01 -21.89
CA ARG A 322 7.07 -18.80 -22.46
C ARG A 322 5.94 -17.85 -22.79
N ILE A 323 5.52 -17.83 -24.02
CA ILE A 323 4.40 -17.00 -24.49
C ILE A 323 3.21 -17.89 -24.85
N PRO A 324 1.98 -17.39 -24.78
CA PRO A 324 0.78 -18.22 -24.99
C PRO A 324 0.69 -18.86 -26.38
N SER A 325 1.19 -18.16 -27.41
CA SER A 325 1.17 -18.62 -28.80
C SER A 325 2.21 -17.90 -29.63
N GLY A 326 2.57 -18.45 -30.77
CA GLY A 326 3.48 -17.83 -31.74
C GLY A 326 4.93 -17.70 -31.25
N THR A 327 5.61 -16.70 -31.76
CA THR A 327 7.01 -16.37 -31.46
C THR A 327 7.13 -14.97 -30.91
N PRO A 328 8.18 -14.61 -30.14
CA PRO A 328 8.37 -13.24 -29.65
C PRO A 328 8.41 -12.17 -30.74
N ALA A 329 8.79 -12.52 -31.97
CA ALA A 329 8.81 -11.60 -33.11
C ALA A 329 7.40 -11.18 -33.58
N GLU A 330 6.40 -11.98 -33.29
CA GLU A 330 4.98 -11.70 -33.63
C GLU A 330 4.27 -10.86 -32.57
N HIS A 331 4.91 -10.57 -31.45
CA HIS A 331 4.35 -9.86 -30.31
C HIS A 331 5.15 -8.60 -29.95
N LEU A 332 4.49 -7.69 -29.24
CA LEU A 332 5.19 -6.58 -28.59
C LEU A 332 5.75 -7.06 -27.24
N VAL A 333 7.02 -7.46 -27.24
CA VAL A 333 7.72 -7.85 -26.03
C VAL A 333 8.44 -6.64 -25.44
N GLU A 334 8.11 -6.30 -24.19
CA GLU A 334 8.73 -5.18 -23.45
C GLU A 334 9.38 -5.70 -22.17
N ILE A 335 10.52 -5.14 -21.82
CA ILE A 335 11.21 -5.42 -20.55
C ILE A 335 11.45 -4.12 -19.78
N THR A 336 11.36 -4.16 -18.47
CA THR A 336 11.76 -3.03 -17.63
C THR A 336 13.26 -2.81 -17.72
N THR A 337 13.66 -1.55 -17.95
CA THR A 337 15.06 -1.17 -18.11
C THR A 337 15.45 0.02 -17.21
N ARG A 338 14.50 0.56 -16.46
CA ARG A 338 14.68 1.72 -15.58
C ARG A 338 14.11 1.42 -14.20
N GLU A 339 14.73 2.03 -13.19
CA GLU A 339 14.23 1.96 -11.83
C GLU A 339 12.93 2.77 -11.66
N GLN A 340 12.86 3.94 -12.31
CA GLN A 340 11.76 4.90 -12.15
C GLN A 340 11.41 5.53 -13.51
N ALA A 341 10.21 6.12 -13.62
CA ALA A 341 9.79 6.85 -14.81
C ALA A 341 9.69 8.37 -14.58
N PHE A 342 9.53 8.81 -13.32
CA PHE A 342 9.53 10.22 -12.95
C PHE A 342 10.18 10.39 -11.58
N VAL A 343 11.31 11.10 -11.53
CA VAL A 343 12.04 11.38 -10.28
C VAL A 343 12.87 12.65 -10.44
N PRO A 344 12.85 13.59 -9.48
CA PRO A 344 13.69 14.78 -9.58
C PRO A 344 15.18 14.43 -9.64
N ALA A 345 15.97 15.25 -10.35
CA ALA A 345 17.40 15.07 -10.47
C ALA A 345 18.16 15.28 -9.16
N GLN A 346 17.55 15.96 -8.21
CA GLN A 346 18.06 16.18 -6.85
C GLN A 346 16.93 16.12 -5.84
N MET A 347 17.27 15.73 -4.63
CA MET A 347 16.32 15.64 -3.53
C MET A 347 15.75 17.02 -3.14
N GLY A 348 14.50 17.04 -2.64
CA GLY A 348 13.92 18.21 -1.99
C GLY A 348 13.33 19.27 -2.92
N LEU A 349 13.17 19.01 -4.22
CA LEU A 349 12.52 19.99 -5.12
C LEU A 349 11.06 20.21 -4.70
N ALA A 350 10.66 21.49 -4.65
CA ALA A 350 9.34 21.90 -4.20
C ALA A 350 8.43 22.37 -5.33
N TYR A 351 7.12 22.43 -5.09
CA TYR A 351 6.13 23.06 -5.95
C TYR A 351 6.13 22.54 -7.38
N ILE A 352 6.05 21.22 -7.53
CA ILE A 352 5.91 20.55 -8.83
C ILE A 352 4.52 19.95 -8.95
N ARG A 353 3.89 20.13 -10.11
CA ARG A 353 2.61 19.51 -10.45
C ARG A 353 2.79 18.51 -11.58
N VAL A 354 2.20 17.32 -11.39
CA VAL A 354 2.18 16.24 -12.37
C VAL A 354 0.74 15.85 -12.65
N LYS A 355 0.28 16.00 -13.89
CA LYS A 355 -1.15 15.89 -14.20
C LYS A 355 -1.46 15.10 -15.46
N GLY A 356 -2.41 14.14 -15.32
CA GLY A 356 -3.12 13.53 -16.44
C GLY A 356 -2.30 12.54 -17.28
N MET A 357 -1.19 12.03 -16.76
CA MET A 357 -0.28 11.11 -17.46
C MET A 357 -0.41 9.68 -16.95
N THR A 358 0.02 8.73 -17.77
CA THR A 358 0.18 7.32 -17.39
C THR A 358 1.66 7.00 -17.24
N PHE A 359 2.05 6.44 -16.09
CA PHE A 359 3.41 5.95 -15.82
C PHE A 359 3.37 4.43 -15.67
N GLN A 360 4.27 3.72 -16.36
CA GLN A 360 4.26 2.25 -16.41
C GLN A 360 5.66 1.65 -16.37
N HIS A 361 5.73 0.40 -15.91
CA HIS A 361 6.84 -0.52 -16.10
C HIS A 361 8.16 -0.07 -15.43
N ALA A 362 8.18 -0.01 -14.09
CA ALA A 362 9.44 0.22 -13.36
C ALA A 362 9.96 -1.05 -12.70
N GLY A 363 11.28 -1.23 -12.77
CA GLY A 363 12.00 -2.28 -12.05
C GLY A 363 12.54 -1.78 -10.70
N ASN A 364 11.73 -1.01 -9.94
CA ASN A 364 12.16 -0.36 -8.71
C ASN A 364 12.35 -1.33 -7.53
N SER A 365 13.08 -0.83 -6.55
CA SER A 365 13.40 -1.59 -5.34
C SER A 365 12.26 -1.63 -4.33
N TYR A 366 12.31 -2.63 -3.46
CA TYR A 366 11.65 -2.70 -2.17
C TYR A 366 12.51 -3.57 -1.24
N PRO A 367 12.29 -3.60 0.05
CA PRO A 367 11.48 -2.66 0.83
C PRO A 367 12.20 -1.33 1.03
N ILE A 368 13.52 -1.29 0.91
CA ILE A 368 14.34 -0.10 1.10
C ILE A 368 15.42 -0.06 0.01
N PRO A 369 15.67 1.09 -0.60
CA PRO A 369 14.90 2.33 -0.48
C PRO A 369 13.50 2.21 -1.12
N GLN A 370 12.50 2.86 -0.52
CA GLN A 370 11.13 2.92 -1.06
C GLN A 370 11.07 3.94 -2.19
N ARG A 371 11.51 3.54 -3.38
CA ARG A 371 11.53 4.41 -4.55
C ARG A 371 10.35 4.09 -5.45
N GLY A 372 9.41 5.00 -5.54
CA GLY A 372 8.24 4.89 -6.41
C GLY A 372 8.60 4.90 -7.89
N LEU A 373 7.78 4.25 -8.71
CA LEU A 373 7.77 4.45 -10.17
C LEU A 373 7.68 5.96 -10.49
N VAL A 374 6.87 6.67 -9.71
CA VAL A 374 6.83 8.13 -9.62
C VAL A 374 7.30 8.52 -8.23
N SER A 375 8.28 9.41 -8.13
CA SER A 375 8.90 9.82 -6.88
C SER A 375 8.95 11.33 -6.74
N THR A 376 8.59 11.83 -5.56
CA THR A 376 8.81 13.25 -5.23
C THR A 376 10.25 13.54 -4.81
N GLY A 377 11.06 12.49 -4.59
CA GLY A 377 12.46 12.63 -4.17
C GLY A 377 12.62 13.45 -2.89
N GLY A 378 11.77 13.26 -1.89
CA GLY A 378 11.77 14.05 -0.67
C GLY A 378 11.35 15.51 -0.88
N GLY A 379 10.68 15.81 -2.00
CA GLY A 379 10.14 17.14 -2.28
C GLY A 379 8.98 17.53 -1.39
N ASN A 380 8.55 18.78 -1.47
CA ASN A 380 7.42 19.30 -0.71
C ASN A 380 6.47 20.11 -1.59
N HIS A 381 5.20 20.23 -1.17
CA HIS A 381 4.17 20.99 -1.88
C HIS A 381 4.00 20.51 -3.35
N TRP A 382 4.00 19.20 -3.58
CA TRP A 382 3.68 18.66 -4.88
C TRP A 382 2.18 18.44 -5.04
N ILE A 383 1.71 18.57 -6.29
CA ILE A 383 0.37 18.16 -6.69
C ILE A 383 0.51 17.03 -7.72
N ILE A 384 0.06 15.85 -7.36
CA ILE A 384 0.02 14.68 -8.24
C ILE A 384 -1.44 14.33 -8.46
N GLU A 385 -1.97 14.65 -9.67
CA GLU A 385 -3.41 14.59 -9.89
C GLU A 385 -3.82 13.96 -11.23
N GLY A 386 -4.85 13.11 -11.19
CA GLY A 386 -5.46 12.54 -12.39
C GLY A 386 -4.52 11.64 -13.20
N ASN A 387 -3.47 11.09 -12.59
CA ASN A 387 -2.52 10.21 -13.26
C ASN A 387 -2.93 8.74 -13.11
N THR A 388 -2.43 7.90 -14.02
CA THR A 388 -2.41 6.45 -13.85
C THR A 388 -0.97 6.01 -13.57
N ILE A 389 -0.75 5.28 -12.49
CA ILE A 389 0.55 4.74 -12.08
C ILE A 389 0.39 3.23 -11.92
N GLU A 390 1.08 2.46 -12.78
CA GLU A 390 0.83 1.03 -12.81
C GLU A 390 2.06 0.21 -13.22
N TRP A 391 2.11 -1.03 -12.75
CA TRP A 391 3.18 -1.99 -13.06
C TRP A 391 4.55 -1.53 -12.53
N ALA A 392 4.60 -1.10 -11.29
CA ALA A 392 5.83 -0.99 -10.53
C ALA A 392 6.18 -2.36 -9.92
N ASN A 393 7.47 -2.74 -9.96
CA ASN A 393 7.91 -3.96 -9.27
C ASN A 393 7.72 -3.86 -7.74
N GLY A 394 7.95 -2.69 -7.17
CA GLY A 394 7.80 -2.39 -5.75
C GLY A 394 6.71 -1.36 -5.50
N VAL A 395 7.10 -0.10 -5.38
CA VAL A 395 6.27 1.04 -4.98
C VAL A 395 5.77 1.83 -6.19
N GLY A 396 4.48 2.15 -6.24
CA GLY A 396 3.90 2.98 -7.30
C GLY A 396 4.30 4.45 -7.20
N LEU A 397 4.02 5.06 -6.06
CA LEU A 397 4.26 6.48 -5.80
C LEU A 397 4.90 6.66 -4.41
N ASP A 398 6.05 7.30 -4.33
CA ASP A 398 6.56 7.81 -3.05
C ASP A 398 6.39 9.34 -2.95
N ILE A 399 5.96 9.81 -1.77
CA ILE A 399 5.59 11.20 -1.55
C ILE A 399 6.41 11.91 -0.47
N ALA A 400 7.48 11.28 0.01
CA ALA A 400 8.32 11.84 1.06
C ALA A 400 9.74 11.26 0.99
N ASN A 401 10.36 10.98 2.13
CA ASN A 401 11.63 10.26 2.17
C ASN A 401 11.41 8.78 1.79
N GLY A 402 12.19 8.29 0.84
CA GLY A 402 12.15 6.89 0.41
C GLY A 402 13.20 6.00 1.08
N ASP A 403 13.97 6.52 2.02
CA ASP A 403 15.01 5.77 2.73
C ASP A 403 15.02 6.14 4.22
N TRP A 404 14.80 5.14 5.05
CA TRP A 404 14.79 5.30 6.52
C TRP A 404 16.17 5.65 7.08
N ASN A 405 17.21 5.23 6.40
CA ASN A 405 18.60 5.43 6.82
C ASN A 405 19.15 6.78 6.31
N ALA A 406 18.47 7.41 5.36
CA ALA A 406 18.86 8.74 4.93
C ALA A 406 18.51 9.78 6.01
N ALA A 407 19.36 10.76 6.20
CA ALA A 407 19.00 11.93 6.98
C ALA A 407 17.74 12.57 6.35
N PRO A 408 16.69 12.86 7.14
CA PRO A 408 15.50 13.46 6.58
C PRO A 408 15.85 14.80 5.93
N THR A 409 15.46 14.96 4.66
CA THR A 409 15.54 16.25 3.98
C THR A 409 14.61 17.22 4.71
N PRO A 410 15.06 18.40 5.11
CA PRO A 410 14.18 19.41 5.72
C PRO A 410 12.95 19.65 4.84
N GLN A 411 11.75 19.64 5.43
CA GLN A 411 10.46 19.78 4.76
C GLN A 411 10.09 18.65 3.77
N ALA A 412 10.81 17.53 3.72
CA ALA A 412 10.42 16.40 2.90
C ALA A 412 8.99 15.96 3.22
N GLY A 413 8.16 15.80 2.18
CA GLY A 413 6.78 15.34 2.34
C GLY A 413 5.80 16.36 2.91
N VAL A 414 6.19 17.62 3.12
CA VAL A 414 5.26 18.66 3.59
C VAL A 414 4.32 19.10 2.48
N GLY A 415 3.03 19.22 2.76
CA GLY A 415 2.04 19.81 1.86
C GLY A 415 1.79 19.02 0.57
N GLN A 416 1.91 17.72 0.59
CA GLN A 416 1.60 16.91 -0.60
C GLN A 416 0.10 16.87 -0.88
N ILE A 417 -0.31 16.98 -2.14
CA ILE A 417 -1.69 16.81 -2.62
C ILE A 417 -1.69 15.69 -3.65
N ILE A 418 -2.30 14.56 -3.28
CA ILE A 418 -2.37 13.35 -4.10
C ILE A 418 -3.85 13.08 -4.36
N ARG A 419 -4.35 13.44 -5.54
CA ARG A 419 -5.78 13.34 -5.80
C ARG A 419 -6.17 12.80 -7.16
N GLY A 420 -7.27 12.05 -7.20
CA GLY A 420 -7.89 11.58 -8.44
C GLY A 420 -6.99 10.66 -9.27
N ASN A 421 -5.97 10.05 -8.67
CA ASN A 421 -5.08 9.14 -9.37
C ASN A 421 -5.64 7.71 -9.38
N THR A 422 -5.27 6.93 -10.40
CA THR A 422 -5.42 5.48 -10.42
C THR A 422 -4.05 4.87 -10.21
N ILE A 423 -3.85 4.17 -9.09
CA ILE A 423 -2.58 3.52 -8.74
C ILE A 423 -2.85 2.03 -8.62
N ARG A 424 -2.19 1.22 -9.47
CA ARG A 424 -2.54 -0.19 -9.51
C ARG A 424 -1.41 -1.09 -9.98
N TYR A 425 -1.55 -2.38 -9.71
CA TYR A 425 -0.58 -3.39 -10.11
C TYR A 425 0.84 -3.10 -9.62
N CYS A 426 0.94 -2.52 -8.41
CA CYS A 426 2.21 -2.31 -7.75
C CYS A 426 2.57 -3.57 -6.94
N GLY A 427 3.79 -4.07 -7.10
CA GLY A 427 4.17 -5.38 -6.55
C GLY A 427 4.09 -5.46 -5.03
N VAL A 428 4.36 -4.36 -4.34
CA VAL A 428 4.38 -4.28 -2.87
C VAL A 428 3.44 -3.19 -2.36
N GLU A 429 3.62 -1.95 -2.82
CA GLU A 429 2.96 -0.79 -2.23
C GLU A 429 2.46 0.19 -3.31
N GLY A 430 1.26 0.71 -3.11
CA GLY A 430 0.69 1.72 -4.00
C GLY A 430 1.26 3.12 -3.74
N ILE A 431 1.10 3.63 -2.51
CA ILE A 431 1.62 4.93 -2.08
C ILE A 431 2.46 4.75 -0.82
N GLY A 432 3.72 5.18 -0.85
CA GLY A 432 4.61 5.24 0.30
C GLY A 432 4.91 6.67 0.75
N GLY A 433 4.92 6.90 2.08
CA GLY A 433 5.25 8.21 2.63
C GLY A 433 5.88 8.14 4.01
N MET A 434 7.07 8.76 4.16
CA MET A 434 7.76 8.80 5.44
C MET A 434 8.01 10.25 5.88
N GLY A 435 7.40 10.65 7.02
CA GLY A 435 7.53 11.99 7.57
C GLY A 435 6.67 13.04 6.86
N THR A 436 5.55 12.64 6.26
CA THR A 436 4.64 13.57 5.59
C THR A 436 3.96 14.50 6.60
N GLN A 437 3.72 15.76 6.20
CA GLN A 437 3.03 16.76 7.04
C GLN A 437 2.02 17.55 6.21
N ASN A 438 0.88 17.86 6.78
CA ASN A 438 -0.18 18.65 6.12
C ASN A 438 -0.50 18.08 4.71
N THR A 439 -0.69 16.78 4.64
CA THR A 439 -0.82 16.04 3.38
C THR A 439 -2.29 15.71 3.12
N LEU A 440 -2.72 15.94 1.88
CA LEU A 440 -4.05 15.56 1.39
C LEU A 440 -3.93 14.38 0.42
N VAL A 441 -4.61 13.28 0.75
CA VAL A 441 -4.73 12.11 -0.14
C VAL A 441 -6.21 11.86 -0.37
N GLU A 442 -6.72 12.22 -1.54
CA GLU A 442 -8.16 12.18 -1.78
C GLU A 442 -8.56 11.68 -3.18
N ASP A 443 -9.74 11.08 -3.28
CA ASP A 443 -10.38 10.70 -4.53
C ASP A 443 -9.56 9.73 -5.42
N ASN A 444 -8.59 9.00 -4.84
CA ASN A 444 -7.75 8.05 -5.57
C ASN A 444 -8.42 6.67 -5.67
N LEU A 445 -8.13 5.95 -6.75
CA LEU A 445 -8.36 4.52 -6.88
C LEU A 445 -7.03 3.80 -6.70
N ILE A 446 -6.93 2.95 -5.69
CA ILE A 446 -5.76 2.12 -5.42
C ILE A 446 -6.19 0.66 -5.45
N GLU A 447 -5.63 -0.11 -6.38
CA GLU A 447 -6.08 -1.50 -6.55
C GLU A 447 -4.95 -2.43 -7.00
N TRP A 448 -5.08 -3.73 -6.67
CA TRP A 448 -4.15 -4.76 -7.10
C TRP A 448 -2.70 -4.51 -6.65
N CYS A 449 -2.51 -3.86 -5.50
CA CYS A 449 -1.20 -3.72 -4.86
C CYS A 449 -0.88 -4.94 -4.01
N GLY A 450 0.43 -5.24 -3.84
CA GLY A 450 0.91 -6.42 -3.11
C GLY A 450 0.86 -7.72 -3.92
N TRP A 451 0.56 -7.66 -5.21
CA TRP A 451 0.41 -8.84 -6.07
C TRP A 451 1.68 -9.70 -6.20
N ALA A 452 2.85 -9.11 -6.02
CA ALA A 452 4.09 -9.85 -6.09
C ALA A 452 4.29 -10.85 -4.93
N ASP A 453 3.46 -10.79 -3.90
CA ASP A 453 3.55 -11.62 -2.69
C ASP A 453 4.96 -11.62 -2.09
N ALA A 454 5.54 -10.45 -2.01
CA ALA A 454 6.94 -10.30 -1.68
C ALA A 454 7.16 -9.96 -0.20
N GLU A 455 6.39 -9.05 0.38
CA GLU A 455 6.60 -8.53 1.74
C GLU A 455 5.28 -8.46 2.53
N ARG A 456 4.69 -9.61 2.84
CA ARG A 456 3.36 -9.70 3.48
C ARG A 456 3.23 -8.91 4.77
N GLY A 457 4.27 -8.83 5.54
CA GLY A 457 4.24 -8.25 6.88
C GLY A 457 5.19 -7.07 7.07
N TRP A 458 5.81 -6.61 6.01
CA TRP A 458 6.73 -5.48 6.05
C TRP A 458 6.56 -4.64 4.79
N GLU A 459 6.14 -3.39 4.96
CA GLU A 459 5.93 -2.38 3.92
C GLU A 459 4.78 -2.65 2.93
N ALA A 460 4.21 -3.84 2.84
CA ALA A 460 3.17 -4.14 1.87
C ALA A 460 1.82 -3.49 2.24
N ALA A 461 1.36 -2.58 1.38
CA ALA A 461 0.08 -1.90 1.56
C ALA A 461 -0.46 -1.30 0.24
N GLY A 462 -1.76 -1.02 0.19
CA GLY A 462 -2.31 -0.07 -0.78
C GLY A 462 -1.72 1.32 -0.58
N ALA A 463 -1.62 1.77 0.68
CA ALA A 463 -0.90 2.98 1.06
C ALA A 463 -0.27 2.81 2.45
N LYS A 464 0.96 3.26 2.64
CA LYS A 464 1.65 3.20 3.93
C LYS A 464 2.31 4.52 4.30
N PHE A 465 2.13 4.92 5.56
CA PHE A 465 2.66 6.17 6.08
C PHE A 465 3.36 5.97 7.42
N HIS A 466 4.59 6.48 7.50
CA HIS A 466 5.34 6.58 8.75
C HIS A 466 5.43 8.03 9.18
N ARG A 467 5.19 8.33 10.45
CA ARG A 467 5.35 9.67 11.04
C ARG A 467 4.57 10.75 10.30
N ALA A 468 3.42 10.39 9.75
CA ALA A 468 2.54 11.39 9.14
C ALA A 468 1.93 12.29 10.21
N GLN A 469 1.91 13.59 9.95
CA GLN A 469 1.36 14.60 10.82
C GLN A 469 0.30 15.42 10.08
N HIS A 470 -0.87 15.59 10.68
CA HIS A 470 -1.95 16.40 10.10
C HIS A 470 -2.32 15.96 8.67
N MET A 471 -2.48 14.64 8.46
CA MET A 471 -2.87 14.10 7.17
C MET A 471 -4.39 13.96 7.10
N LEU A 472 -4.99 14.40 5.99
CA LEU A 472 -6.35 14.09 5.62
C LEU A 472 -6.36 13.06 4.49
N PHE A 473 -6.77 11.83 4.84
CA PHE A 473 -6.90 10.71 3.90
C PHE A 473 -8.39 10.41 3.69
N ARG A 474 -8.95 10.87 2.56
CA ARG A 474 -10.40 10.81 2.38
C ARG A 474 -10.86 10.44 0.97
N ARG A 475 -12.05 9.87 0.87
CA ARG A 475 -12.74 9.56 -0.38
C ARG A 475 -11.91 8.73 -1.36
N ASN A 476 -11.03 7.88 -0.83
CA ASN A 476 -10.28 6.93 -1.66
C ASN A 476 -11.05 5.61 -1.77
N VAL A 477 -10.89 4.93 -2.89
CA VAL A 477 -11.29 3.54 -3.08
C VAL A 477 -10.03 2.70 -3.12
N ILE A 478 -9.87 1.82 -2.13
CA ILE A 478 -8.74 0.89 -2.03
C ILE A 478 -9.29 -0.52 -2.04
N ARG A 479 -9.07 -1.27 -3.11
CA ARG A 479 -9.67 -2.58 -3.28
C ARG A 479 -8.76 -3.57 -3.99
N HIS A 480 -9.13 -4.86 -3.93
CA HIS A 480 -8.36 -5.94 -4.56
C HIS A 480 -6.90 -5.96 -4.09
N ILE A 481 -6.68 -5.71 -2.82
CA ILE A 481 -5.33 -5.71 -2.23
C ILE A 481 -4.92 -7.15 -1.94
N ARG A 482 -3.69 -7.51 -2.31
CA ARG A 482 -3.20 -8.89 -2.21
C ARG A 482 -1.95 -8.98 -1.35
N HIS A 483 -1.98 -9.84 -0.33
CA HIS A 483 -0.87 -10.06 0.60
C HIS A 483 -0.35 -8.79 1.30
N ALA A 484 -1.23 -7.81 1.47
CA ALA A 484 -0.90 -6.48 1.96
C ALA A 484 -2.05 -5.90 2.78
N ASN A 485 -1.80 -4.88 3.57
CA ASN A 485 -2.86 -4.08 4.18
C ASN A 485 -3.46 -3.12 3.14
N ALA A 486 -4.71 -2.72 3.28
CA ALA A 486 -5.25 -1.68 2.41
C ALA A 486 -4.60 -0.32 2.75
N VAL A 487 -4.56 0.03 4.03
CA VAL A 487 -3.81 1.20 4.50
C VAL A 487 -3.08 0.88 5.81
N TRP A 488 -1.87 1.44 5.94
CA TRP A 488 -1.05 1.22 7.13
C TRP A 488 -0.46 2.54 7.62
N PHE A 489 -0.83 2.94 8.84
CA PHE A 489 -0.26 4.07 9.55
C PHE A 489 0.71 3.53 10.61
N ASP A 490 2.01 3.58 10.33
CA ASP A 490 3.07 2.97 11.12
C ASP A 490 3.96 4.02 11.79
N SER A 491 4.27 3.82 13.06
CA SER A 491 5.30 4.52 13.82
C SER A 491 5.14 6.04 13.94
N GLY A 492 4.28 6.50 14.85
CA GLY A 492 4.26 7.89 15.29
C GLY A 492 3.51 8.84 14.37
N ASN A 493 2.45 8.34 13.72
CA ASN A 493 1.48 9.20 13.05
C ASN A 493 0.64 9.92 14.10
N ALA A 494 0.35 11.20 13.87
CA ALA A 494 -0.40 12.01 14.79
C ALA A 494 -1.36 12.96 14.07
N ASN A 495 -2.52 13.16 14.65
CA ASN A 495 -3.55 14.06 14.16
C ASN A 495 -3.93 13.78 12.68
N CYS A 496 -3.98 12.50 12.32
CA CYS A 496 -4.37 12.05 10.98
C CYS A 496 -5.82 11.59 11.00
N ARG A 497 -6.58 11.91 9.93
CA ARG A 497 -7.95 11.46 9.75
C ARG A 497 -8.11 10.62 8.50
N ILE A 498 -8.67 9.42 8.67
CA ILE A 498 -9.03 8.47 7.61
C ILE A 498 -10.55 8.45 7.52
N THR A 499 -11.13 9.14 6.53
CA THR A 499 -12.57 9.33 6.49
C THR A 499 -13.17 9.16 5.10
N ARG A 500 -14.39 8.61 5.03
CA ARG A 500 -15.17 8.48 3.80
C ARG A 500 -14.45 7.68 2.71
N ASN A 501 -13.70 6.64 3.09
CA ASN A 501 -13.03 5.75 2.15
C ASN A 501 -13.78 4.41 2.03
N VAL A 502 -13.50 3.69 0.96
CA VAL A 502 -13.87 2.29 0.78
C VAL A 502 -12.61 1.45 0.76
N PHE A 503 -12.52 0.49 1.68
CA PHE A 503 -11.48 -0.54 1.75
C PHE A 503 -12.16 -1.89 1.54
N ALA A 504 -11.94 -2.56 0.41
CA ALA A 504 -12.69 -3.77 0.11
C ALA A 504 -11.88 -4.83 -0.64
N ASP A 505 -12.23 -6.10 -0.46
CA ASP A 505 -11.54 -7.26 -1.04
C ASP A 505 -10.02 -7.22 -0.75
N VAL A 506 -9.70 -7.35 0.53
CA VAL A 506 -8.33 -7.26 1.06
C VAL A 506 -7.87 -8.62 1.56
N LEU A 507 -6.81 -9.16 0.97
CA LEU A 507 -6.15 -10.39 1.43
C LEU A 507 -4.90 -10.01 2.22
N SER A 508 -4.96 -10.11 3.57
CA SER A 508 -3.90 -9.60 4.45
C SER A 508 -3.50 -10.59 5.54
N VAL A 509 -2.24 -10.51 5.94
CA VAL A 509 -1.73 -11.18 7.16
C VAL A 509 -2.03 -10.39 8.45
N ALA A 510 -2.62 -9.22 8.32
CA ALA A 510 -3.04 -8.38 9.43
C ALA A 510 -4.49 -7.91 9.23
N SER A 511 -4.71 -6.81 8.53
CA SER A 511 -6.02 -6.15 8.46
C SER A 511 -6.17 -5.29 7.20
N ALA A 512 -7.37 -4.75 6.99
CA ALA A 512 -7.54 -3.70 5.99
C ALA A 512 -6.89 -2.39 6.46
N ILE A 513 -7.18 -1.93 7.67
CA ILE A 513 -6.54 -0.75 8.25
C ILE A 513 -5.63 -1.20 9.40
N HIS A 514 -4.34 -0.89 9.30
CA HIS A 514 -3.36 -1.21 10.34
C HIS A 514 -2.82 0.08 10.96
N MET A 515 -3.07 0.26 12.25
CA MET A 515 -2.55 1.35 13.07
C MET A 515 -1.46 0.77 13.96
N GLU A 516 -0.19 1.11 13.73
CA GLU A 516 0.94 0.54 14.45
C GLU A 516 1.81 1.61 15.11
N MET A 517 2.03 1.48 16.42
CA MET A 517 2.91 2.35 17.22
C MET A 517 2.57 3.85 17.13
N ASN A 518 1.29 4.19 17.20
CA ASN A 518 0.81 5.56 17.21
C ASN A 518 0.26 5.87 18.60
N THR A 519 0.87 6.79 19.34
CA THR A 519 0.47 7.15 20.70
C THR A 519 -0.27 8.48 20.80
N GLU A 520 -0.35 9.19 19.69
CA GLU A 520 -1.12 10.42 19.55
C GLU A 520 -2.46 10.17 18.88
N GLN A 521 -3.39 11.11 19.06
CA GLN A 521 -4.72 10.97 18.52
C GLN A 521 -4.74 10.85 17.00
N ASN A 522 -5.54 9.91 16.51
CA ASN A 522 -5.87 9.73 15.10
C ASN A 522 -7.35 9.31 15.00
N GLN A 523 -7.95 9.48 13.84
CA GLN A 523 -9.39 9.22 13.65
C GLN A 523 -9.66 8.39 12.40
N ILE A 524 -10.59 7.44 12.53
CA ILE A 524 -11.06 6.55 11.46
C ILE A 524 -12.59 6.62 11.46
N ASP A 525 -13.18 7.33 10.50
CA ASP A 525 -14.64 7.52 10.53
C ASP A 525 -15.31 7.44 9.14
N ASN A 526 -16.57 7.08 9.15
CA ASN A 526 -17.41 7.02 7.95
C ASN A 526 -16.82 6.20 6.79
N ASN A 527 -16.05 5.14 7.06
CA ASN A 527 -15.50 4.28 6.03
C ASN A 527 -16.34 3.00 5.84
N ILE A 528 -16.22 2.38 4.68
CA ILE A 528 -16.61 0.99 4.44
C ILE A 528 -15.37 0.15 4.44
N ILE A 529 -15.33 -0.89 5.28
CA ILE A 529 -14.29 -1.90 5.37
C ILE A 529 -14.97 -3.24 5.16
N TRP A 530 -14.72 -3.90 4.03
CA TRP A 530 -15.50 -5.06 3.63
C TRP A 530 -14.68 -6.14 2.93
N ASP A 531 -14.98 -7.41 3.22
CA ASP A 531 -14.34 -8.58 2.63
C ASP A 531 -12.82 -8.61 2.91
N VAL A 532 -12.48 -8.71 4.20
CA VAL A 532 -11.09 -8.78 4.67
C VAL A 532 -10.73 -10.22 4.99
N ARG A 533 -9.89 -10.81 4.13
CA ARG A 533 -9.55 -12.22 4.19
C ARG A 533 -8.16 -12.46 4.77
N ASN A 534 -8.01 -13.58 5.46
CA ASN A 534 -6.73 -14.03 6.00
C ASN A 534 -5.85 -14.62 4.88
N ALA A 535 -4.68 -14.01 4.64
CA ALA A 535 -3.71 -14.48 3.65
C ALA A 535 -2.99 -15.78 4.05
N GLU A 536 -3.11 -16.23 5.30
CA GLU A 536 -2.39 -17.37 5.88
C GLU A 536 -3.33 -18.33 6.66
N PRO A 537 -4.49 -18.73 6.10
CA PRO A 537 -5.42 -19.58 6.83
C PRO A 537 -4.79 -20.95 7.11
N GLY A 538 -4.81 -21.38 8.37
CA GLY A 538 -4.27 -22.68 8.79
C GLY A 538 -2.74 -22.79 8.75
N THR A 539 -2.03 -21.75 8.47
CA THR A 539 -0.55 -21.74 8.51
C THR A 539 -0.10 -21.69 9.97
N PRO A 540 0.78 -22.62 10.41
CA PRO A 540 1.42 -22.49 11.71
C PRO A 540 2.18 -21.15 11.79
N GLY A 541 2.06 -20.44 12.90
CA GLY A 541 2.63 -19.12 13.06
C GLY A 541 1.83 -17.97 12.42
N GLN A 542 0.63 -18.25 11.88
CA GLN A 542 -0.27 -17.19 11.43
C GLN A 542 -0.52 -16.19 12.56
N ARG A 543 -0.65 -14.93 12.19
CA ARG A 543 -0.90 -13.87 13.16
C ARG A 543 -2.33 -13.91 13.66
N GLY A 544 -2.52 -13.68 14.97
CA GLY A 544 -3.84 -13.66 15.57
C GLY A 544 -4.80 -12.67 14.92
N CYS A 545 -4.29 -11.55 14.42
CA CYS A 545 -5.05 -10.46 13.76
C CYS A 545 -5.36 -10.71 12.28
N ALA A 546 -4.78 -11.72 11.63
CA ALA A 546 -4.89 -11.91 10.19
C ALA A 546 -6.35 -12.00 9.72
N GLY A 547 -6.72 -11.15 8.76
CA GLY A 547 -8.08 -11.05 8.24
C GLY A 547 -9.02 -10.21 9.10
N SER A 548 -8.52 -9.34 9.97
CA SER A 548 -9.34 -8.37 10.73
C SER A 548 -9.61 -7.09 9.94
N GLY A 549 -10.70 -6.42 10.25
CA GLY A 549 -11.06 -5.13 9.64
C GLY A 549 -10.04 -4.04 9.99
N ILE A 550 -9.85 -3.78 11.28
CA ILE A 550 -8.89 -2.81 11.80
C ILE A 550 -7.99 -3.50 12.83
N PHE A 551 -6.68 -3.33 12.69
CA PHE A 551 -5.70 -3.77 13.68
C PHE A 551 -5.07 -2.57 14.38
N ILE A 552 -5.27 -2.50 15.71
CA ILE A 552 -4.68 -1.50 16.60
C ILE A 552 -3.50 -2.17 17.30
N ASN A 553 -2.28 -1.96 16.79
CA ASN A 553 -1.06 -2.56 17.30
C ASN A 553 -0.20 -1.51 18.02
N ALA A 554 -0.15 -1.55 19.32
CA ALA A 554 0.58 -0.55 20.12
C ALA A 554 0.18 0.90 19.77
N SER A 555 -1.11 1.14 19.49
CA SER A 555 -1.64 2.45 19.15
C SER A 555 -2.71 2.86 20.16
N ASP A 556 -2.62 4.10 20.61
CA ASP A 556 -3.44 4.66 21.69
C ASP A 556 -4.27 5.84 21.16
N LYS A 557 -5.31 6.24 21.87
CA LYS A 557 -6.10 7.45 21.62
C LYS A 557 -6.76 7.53 20.24
N LEU A 558 -7.11 6.38 19.65
CA LEU A 558 -7.82 6.34 18.37
C LEU A 558 -9.31 6.61 18.59
N MET A 559 -9.91 7.43 17.72
CA MET A 559 -11.35 7.53 17.53
C MET A 559 -11.74 6.70 16.31
N ILE A 560 -12.54 5.66 16.49
CA ILE A 560 -13.04 4.80 15.41
C ILE A 560 -14.56 4.85 15.45
N ALA A 561 -15.17 5.60 14.52
CA ALA A 561 -16.59 5.85 14.62
C ALA A 561 -17.31 5.84 13.27
N GLN A 562 -18.58 5.45 13.29
CA GLN A 562 -19.45 5.58 12.13
C GLN A 562 -18.99 4.75 10.90
N ASN A 563 -18.21 3.69 11.09
CA ASN A 563 -17.76 2.82 10.01
C ASN A 563 -18.71 1.63 9.80
N LEU A 564 -18.74 1.09 8.59
CA LEU A 564 -19.22 -0.24 8.30
C LEU A 564 -18.02 -1.17 8.22
N ILE A 565 -17.92 -2.17 9.08
CA ILE A 565 -16.84 -3.15 9.12
C ILE A 565 -17.45 -4.53 8.98
N GLY A 566 -17.16 -5.22 7.88
CA GLY A 566 -17.85 -6.50 7.67
C GLY A 566 -17.14 -7.49 6.75
N ARG A 567 -17.65 -8.74 6.76
CA ARG A 567 -17.08 -9.89 6.06
C ARG A 567 -15.58 -10.05 6.32
N CYS A 568 -15.20 -9.92 7.60
CA CYS A 568 -13.84 -10.16 8.04
C CYS A 568 -13.68 -11.65 8.43
N ASP A 569 -12.66 -12.34 7.92
CA ASP A 569 -12.38 -13.72 8.34
C ASP A 569 -12.09 -13.83 9.84
N ASN A 570 -11.64 -12.75 10.45
CA ASN A 570 -11.34 -12.65 11.85
C ASN A 570 -12.31 -11.67 12.54
N SER A 571 -11.80 -10.67 13.21
CA SER A 571 -12.57 -9.71 14.00
C SER A 571 -12.78 -8.41 13.25
N GLY A 572 -13.82 -7.68 13.58
CA GLY A 572 -14.01 -6.33 13.08
C GLY A 572 -12.85 -5.41 13.51
N ILE A 573 -12.57 -5.38 14.82
CA ILE A 573 -11.43 -4.66 15.40
C ILE A 573 -10.59 -5.60 16.25
N TRP A 574 -9.26 -5.54 16.07
CA TRP A 574 -8.28 -6.27 16.84
C TRP A 574 -7.35 -5.29 17.57
N ALA A 575 -7.65 -4.98 18.84
CA ALA A 575 -6.88 -4.04 19.66
C ALA A 575 -5.97 -4.79 20.62
N ILE A 576 -4.82 -5.22 20.12
CA ILE A 576 -3.82 -5.98 20.90
C ILE A 576 -2.43 -5.46 20.57
N THR A 577 -1.69 -5.08 21.60
CA THR A 577 -0.26 -4.79 21.46
C THR A 577 0.54 -6.09 21.36
N ARG A 578 1.31 -6.24 20.30
CA ARG A 578 2.25 -7.35 20.18
C ARG A 578 3.39 -7.19 21.19
N PRO A 579 3.93 -8.28 21.75
CA PRO A 579 4.98 -8.21 22.77
C PRO A 579 6.22 -7.43 22.32
N ASP A 580 6.59 -7.54 21.05
CA ASP A 580 7.75 -6.83 20.46
C ASP A 580 7.48 -5.32 20.25
N ARG A 581 6.25 -4.86 20.43
CA ARG A 581 5.80 -3.47 20.33
C ARG A 581 5.39 -2.83 21.67
N ALA A 582 5.39 -3.59 22.75
CA ALA A 582 4.91 -3.13 24.05
C ALA A 582 5.60 -1.88 24.63
N ARG A 583 6.76 -1.51 24.09
CA ARG A 583 7.48 -0.28 24.48
C ARG A 583 6.96 0.98 23.75
N SER A 584 6.18 0.81 22.69
CA SER A 584 5.75 1.90 21.79
C SER A 584 4.30 2.31 21.99
N GLY A 585 3.53 1.59 22.78
CA GLY A 585 2.13 1.83 23.08
C GLY A 585 1.48 0.59 23.67
N THR A 586 0.27 0.73 24.18
CA THR A 586 -0.42 -0.34 24.91
C THR A 586 -1.82 -0.66 24.39
N ALA A 587 -2.24 -0.08 23.27
CA ALA A 587 -3.59 -0.17 22.70
C ALA A 587 -4.67 0.23 23.73
N VAL A 588 -4.51 1.43 24.33
CA VAL A 588 -5.43 1.97 25.34
C VAL A 588 -6.01 3.32 24.89
N ASP A 589 -7.00 3.77 25.62
CA ASP A 589 -7.67 5.06 25.44
C ASP A 589 -8.28 5.21 24.03
N ASN A 590 -8.59 4.08 23.37
CA ASN A 590 -9.27 4.05 22.09
C ASN A 590 -10.79 4.09 22.30
N LYS A 591 -11.48 4.85 21.44
CA LYS A 591 -12.95 4.96 21.43
C LYS A 591 -13.52 4.36 20.16
N ILE A 592 -14.48 3.45 20.32
CA ILE A 592 -15.09 2.69 19.23
C ILE A 592 -16.59 2.89 19.25
N ASP A 593 -17.07 3.92 18.55
CA ASP A 593 -18.42 4.40 18.70
C ASP A 593 -19.25 4.36 17.41
N ASN A 594 -20.50 3.95 17.53
CA ASN A 594 -21.48 4.07 16.45
C ASN A 594 -21.11 3.33 15.15
N ASN A 595 -20.30 2.27 15.20
CA ASN A 595 -19.96 1.45 14.03
C ASN A 595 -21.02 0.38 13.76
N ILE A 596 -21.05 -0.13 12.55
CA ILE A 596 -21.74 -1.39 12.23
C ILE A 596 -20.69 -2.49 12.05
N PHE A 597 -20.78 -3.54 12.82
CA PHE A 597 -20.02 -4.78 12.66
C PHE A 597 -20.92 -5.85 12.05
N ALA A 598 -20.56 -6.34 10.86
CA ALA A 598 -21.40 -7.29 10.14
C ALA A 598 -20.60 -8.49 9.63
N LYS A 599 -21.08 -9.72 9.91
CA LYS A 599 -20.49 -10.94 9.35
C LYS A 599 -18.99 -11.09 9.64
N CYS A 600 -18.53 -10.66 10.82
CA CYS A 600 -17.17 -10.91 11.28
C CYS A 600 -17.05 -12.33 11.80
N GLY A 601 -16.10 -13.12 11.29
CA GLY A 601 -16.04 -14.56 11.48
C GLY A 601 -15.71 -15.04 12.90
N LYS A 602 -15.08 -14.16 13.73
CA LYS A 602 -14.74 -14.52 15.12
C LYS A 602 -15.36 -13.60 16.16
N SER A 603 -15.27 -12.29 16.00
CA SER A 603 -15.81 -11.34 16.96
C SER A 603 -16.01 -9.95 16.36
N GLY A 604 -16.82 -9.12 16.97
CA GLY A 604 -16.92 -7.69 16.62
C GLY A 604 -15.64 -6.97 17.03
N ILE A 605 -15.30 -7.04 18.31
CA ILE A 605 -14.18 -6.31 18.90
C ILE A 605 -13.32 -7.26 19.74
N VAL A 606 -12.00 -7.09 19.68
CA VAL A 606 -11.02 -7.74 20.55
C VAL A 606 -10.27 -6.68 21.32
N PHE A 607 -10.32 -6.74 22.66
CA PHE A 607 -9.53 -5.88 23.55
C PHE A 607 -8.49 -6.69 24.33
N LEU A 608 -7.26 -6.17 24.37
CA LEU A 608 -6.23 -6.61 25.33
C LEU A 608 -6.39 -5.89 26.67
N ASN A 609 -6.80 -4.61 26.63
CA ASN A 609 -6.81 -3.75 27.80
C ASN A 609 -8.20 -3.18 28.06
N ALA A 610 -8.59 -3.14 29.33
CA ALA A 610 -9.89 -2.62 29.76
C ALA A 610 -10.01 -1.08 29.64
N LYS A 611 -8.91 -0.36 29.38
CA LYS A 611 -8.89 1.10 29.24
C LYS A 611 -9.32 1.59 27.85
N ASN A 612 -10.14 0.84 27.14
CA ASN A 612 -10.76 1.26 25.90
C ASN A 612 -12.26 1.47 26.14
N GLU A 613 -12.87 2.26 25.28
CA GLU A 613 -14.30 2.56 25.28
C GLU A 613 -14.94 2.01 24.02
N ALA A 614 -16.17 1.53 24.11
CA ALA A 614 -17.00 1.14 22.98
C ALA A 614 -18.45 1.42 23.32
N ASP A 615 -19.20 2.10 22.44
CA ASP A 615 -20.64 2.31 22.63
C ASP A 615 -21.39 2.68 21.34
N GLY A 616 -22.71 2.53 21.37
CA GLY A 616 -23.59 2.87 20.27
C GLY A 616 -23.38 2.01 19.01
N ASN A 617 -22.67 0.90 19.10
CA ASN A 617 -22.36 0.02 17.97
C ASN A 617 -23.53 -0.89 17.62
N LEU A 618 -23.62 -1.30 16.36
CA LEU A 618 -24.62 -2.22 15.87
C LEU A 618 -23.94 -3.51 15.38
N TYR A 619 -24.40 -4.64 15.89
CA TYR A 619 -23.86 -5.96 15.59
C TYR A 619 -24.84 -6.75 14.73
N VAL A 620 -24.37 -7.31 13.61
CA VAL A 620 -25.19 -7.97 12.61
C VAL A 620 -24.55 -9.27 12.19
N ASP A 621 -25.25 -10.39 12.37
CA ASP A 621 -24.81 -11.70 11.88
C ASP A 621 -23.38 -12.06 12.32
N LEU A 622 -23.08 -11.87 13.60
CA LEU A 622 -21.86 -12.35 14.24
C LEU A 622 -22.05 -13.75 14.82
N PRO A 623 -20.98 -14.49 15.15
CA PRO A 623 -21.11 -15.74 15.89
C PRO A 623 -21.90 -15.53 17.19
N ASN A 624 -22.92 -16.39 17.43
CA ASN A 624 -23.84 -16.33 18.58
C ASN A 624 -24.56 -14.97 18.71
N ASP A 625 -24.91 -14.31 17.58
CA ASP A 625 -25.52 -12.98 17.50
C ASP A 625 -24.56 -11.84 17.92
N PHE A 626 -23.78 -12.03 18.94
CA PHE A 626 -22.70 -11.15 19.39
C PHE A 626 -21.56 -11.96 19.97
N GLN A 627 -20.34 -11.59 19.63
CA GLN A 627 -19.16 -12.12 20.27
C GLN A 627 -18.09 -11.03 20.39
N GLY A 628 -17.74 -10.64 21.62
CA GLY A 628 -16.57 -9.88 21.97
C GLY A 628 -15.44 -10.80 22.46
N PHE A 629 -14.21 -10.33 22.46
CA PHE A 629 -13.08 -11.09 23.01
C PHE A 629 -12.19 -10.21 23.86
N PHE A 630 -12.05 -10.56 25.13
CA PHE A 630 -11.15 -9.88 26.06
C PHE A 630 -9.98 -10.77 26.42
N THR A 631 -8.74 -10.28 26.20
CA THR A 631 -7.53 -11.06 26.43
C THR A 631 -6.82 -10.73 27.75
N GLY A 632 -7.41 -9.88 28.61
CA GLY A 632 -6.85 -9.52 29.92
C GLY A 632 -6.45 -10.73 30.79
N ASP A 633 -6.85 -10.76 32.04
CA ASP A 633 -6.49 -11.83 32.95
C ASP A 633 -7.06 -13.21 32.57
N GLN A 634 -8.16 -13.22 31.83
CA GLN A 634 -8.81 -14.45 31.35
C GLN A 634 -9.16 -14.29 29.86
N LYS A 635 -8.47 -15.04 29.01
CA LYS A 635 -8.78 -15.11 27.58
C LYS A 635 -10.13 -15.78 27.36
N GLN A 636 -11.16 -15.02 27.02
CA GLN A 636 -12.48 -15.60 26.78
C GLN A 636 -13.29 -14.80 25.75
N TYR A 637 -14.10 -15.53 25.01
CA TYR A 637 -15.21 -14.95 24.25
C TYR A 637 -16.36 -14.62 25.20
N MET A 638 -17.01 -13.49 24.96
CA MET A 638 -18.10 -12.97 25.79
C MET A 638 -19.34 -12.72 24.93
N GLU A 639 -20.50 -13.06 25.47
CA GLU A 639 -21.77 -12.57 24.98
C GLU A 639 -21.98 -11.10 25.36
N LEU A 640 -22.93 -10.41 24.69
CA LEU A 640 -23.17 -8.99 24.87
C LEU A 640 -23.38 -8.57 26.33
N ALA A 641 -24.20 -9.33 27.10
CA ALA A 641 -24.46 -8.99 28.49
C ALA A 641 -23.19 -9.03 29.37
N ALA A 642 -22.30 -10.01 29.14
CA ALA A 642 -21.04 -10.10 29.87
C ALA A 642 -20.07 -8.97 29.44
N TRP A 643 -20.05 -8.64 28.17
CA TRP A 643 -19.28 -7.52 27.58
C TRP A 643 -19.74 -6.18 28.17
N GLN A 644 -21.05 -5.95 28.25
CA GLN A 644 -21.65 -4.77 28.87
C GLN A 644 -21.33 -4.67 30.37
N GLY A 645 -21.14 -5.82 31.02
CA GLY A 645 -20.72 -5.90 32.44
C GLY A 645 -19.33 -5.28 32.68
N HIS A 646 -18.46 -5.20 31.65
CA HIS A 646 -17.18 -4.49 31.69
C HIS A 646 -17.33 -2.98 31.45
N GLY A 647 -18.51 -2.52 31.10
CA GLY A 647 -18.82 -1.11 30.85
C GLY A 647 -18.82 -0.71 29.36
N TRP A 648 -18.55 -1.67 28.44
CA TRP A 648 -18.55 -1.45 27.00
C TRP A 648 -19.95 -1.68 26.40
N ASP A 649 -20.27 -1.00 25.31
CA ASP A 649 -21.44 -1.21 24.45
C ASP A 649 -22.80 -1.18 25.20
N LYS A 650 -22.96 -0.26 26.15
CA LYS A 650 -24.19 -0.14 26.95
C LYS A 650 -25.40 0.23 26.12
N ASP A 651 -25.21 1.14 25.15
CA ASP A 651 -26.24 1.63 24.23
C ASP A 651 -26.15 0.92 22.84
N SER A 652 -25.38 -0.14 22.75
CA SER A 652 -25.21 -0.95 21.55
C SER A 652 -26.26 -2.04 21.42
N ALA A 653 -26.51 -2.50 20.20
CA ALA A 653 -27.56 -3.47 19.92
C ALA A 653 -27.13 -4.53 18.90
N VAL A 654 -27.77 -5.71 19.01
CA VAL A 654 -27.77 -6.71 17.94
C VAL A 654 -28.98 -6.46 17.05
N ALA A 655 -28.77 -6.45 15.73
CA ALA A 655 -29.82 -6.22 14.77
C ALA A 655 -29.95 -7.35 13.77
N ASN A 656 -31.19 -7.72 13.48
CA ASN A 656 -31.50 -8.63 12.38
C ASN A 656 -31.73 -7.81 11.11
N MET A 657 -30.70 -7.69 10.28
CA MET A 657 -30.75 -6.96 9.04
C MET A 657 -29.90 -7.63 7.96
N GLN A 658 -30.28 -7.37 6.70
CA GLN A 658 -29.45 -7.77 5.56
C GLN A 658 -28.50 -6.64 5.23
N ILE A 659 -27.22 -6.97 5.12
CA ILE A 659 -26.19 -6.04 4.73
C ILE A 659 -25.15 -6.77 3.89
N ASP A 660 -24.83 -6.21 2.72
CA ASP A 660 -23.79 -6.73 1.83
C ASP A 660 -23.21 -5.59 0.98
N PHE A 661 -21.97 -5.75 0.59
CA PHE A 661 -21.27 -4.76 -0.25
C PHE A 661 -20.54 -5.46 -1.40
N ASP A 662 -20.77 -4.99 -2.61
CA ASP A 662 -20.08 -5.43 -3.82
C ASP A 662 -18.89 -4.49 -4.11
N PRO A 663 -17.65 -4.98 -3.96
CA PRO A 663 -16.44 -4.17 -4.18
C PRO A 663 -16.26 -3.67 -5.61
N ASP A 664 -16.73 -4.45 -6.60
CA ASP A 664 -16.55 -4.11 -8.01
C ASP A 664 -17.51 -3.02 -8.44
N ARG A 665 -18.73 -3.13 -7.97
CA ARG A 665 -19.81 -2.20 -8.28
C ARG A 665 -19.87 -1.02 -7.31
N LEU A 666 -19.15 -1.08 -6.20
CA LEU A 666 -19.25 -0.15 -5.07
C LEU A 666 -20.71 0.02 -4.62
N GLU A 667 -21.41 -1.09 -4.48
CA GLU A 667 -22.84 -1.13 -4.22
C GLU A 667 -23.10 -1.73 -2.83
N LEU A 668 -23.70 -0.93 -1.93
CA LEU A 668 -24.17 -1.38 -0.63
C LEU A 668 -25.64 -1.77 -0.72
N THR A 669 -25.94 -2.99 -0.34
CA THR A 669 -27.30 -3.46 -0.05
C THR A 669 -27.51 -3.46 1.45
N ILE A 670 -28.52 -2.75 1.93
CA ILE A 670 -28.88 -2.68 3.35
C ILE A 670 -30.40 -2.67 3.50
N SER A 671 -30.90 -3.56 4.34
CA SER A 671 -32.34 -3.59 4.67
C SER A 671 -32.57 -4.14 6.08
N SER A 672 -33.48 -3.53 6.80
CA SER A 672 -33.91 -3.97 8.13
C SER A 672 -35.46 -4.03 8.17
N ALA A 673 -35.97 -5.08 8.81
CA ALA A 673 -37.42 -5.21 9.04
C ALA A 673 -37.91 -4.26 10.16
N GLN A 674 -36.99 -3.85 11.03
CA GLN A 674 -37.27 -2.93 12.15
C GLN A 674 -36.50 -1.62 11.93
N PRO A 675 -37.00 -0.48 12.45
CA PRO A 675 -36.23 0.76 12.48
C PRO A 675 -34.89 0.55 13.19
N LEU A 676 -33.82 1.07 12.60
CA LEU A 676 -32.52 1.03 13.24
C LEU A 676 -32.46 1.96 14.46
N PRO A 677 -31.71 1.61 15.51
CA PRO A 677 -31.53 2.47 16.66
C PRO A 677 -30.90 3.80 16.22
N LYS A 678 -31.29 4.87 16.89
CA LYS A 678 -30.63 6.16 16.75
C LYS A 678 -29.70 6.36 17.92
N VAL A 679 -28.49 6.76 17.61
CA VAL A 679 -27.42 7.04 18.56
C VAL A 679 -27.05 8.52 18.50
N LYS A 680 -26.50 9.08 19.57
CA LYS A 680 -25.94 10.43 19.56
C LYS A 680 -24.84 10.52 18.53
N ALA A 681 -24.82 11.56 17.71
CA ALA A 681 -23.71 11.79 16.77
C ALA A 681 -22.41 12.01 17.56
N VAL A 682 -21.29 11.49 17.01
CA VAL A 682 -19.97 11.71 17.58
C VAL A 682 -19.53 13.14 17.25
N ASP A 683 -19.02 13.84 18.24
CA ASP A 683 -18.53 15.20 18.07
C ASP A 683 -17.48 15.28 16.95
N HIS A 684 -17.48 16.34 16.19
CA HIS A 684 -16.60 16.59 15.04
C HIS A 684 -16.83 15.71 13.79
N ILE A 685 -17.80 14.79 13.80
CA ILE A 685 -18.19 14.01 12.61
C ILE A 685 -19.51 14.58 12.07
N GLY A 686 -19.41 15.70 11.36
CA GLY A 686 -20.58 16.46 10.91
C GLY A 686 -21.23 15.98 9.62
N VAL A 687 -20.61 15.07 8.88
CA VAL A 687 -21.12 14.53 7.62
C VAL A 687 -21.03 13.00 7.58
N ASP A 688 -21.82 12.36 6.73
CA ASP A 688 -21.76 10.92 6.45
C ASP A 688 -20.82 10.59 5.27
N LEU A 689 -20.73 9.33 4.88
CA LEU A 689 -19.90 8.85 3.75
C LEU A 689 -20.17 9.63 2.45
N LEU A 690 -21.43 10.01 2.21
CA LEU A 690 -21.84 10.73 1.01
C LEU A 690 -21.69 12.26 1.14
N GLY A 691 -21.22 12.76 2.29
CA GLY A 691 -21.11 14.20 2.57
C GLY A 691 -22.41 14.86 3.00
N LYS A 692 -23.44 14.08 3.29
CA LYS A 692 -24.69 14.61 3.82
C LYS A 692 -24.50 15.00 5.29
N ALA A 693 -24.92 16.21 5.65
CA ALA A 693 -24.89 16.67 7.02
C ALA A 693 -25.65 15.72 7.96
N THR A 694 -25.09 15.47 9.12
CA THR A 694 -25.72 14.65 10.17
C THR A 694 -26.36 15.54 11.22
N GLY A 695 -27.47 15.12 11.81
CA GLY A 695 -28.09 15.79 12.96
C GLY A 695 -27.44 15.39 14.29
N GLU A 696 -28.02 15.80 15.41
CA GLU A 696 -27.59 15.44 16.75
C GLU A 696 -27.68 13.91 16.99
N THR A 697 -28.59 13.25 16.30
CA THR A 697 -28.74 11.80 16.33
C THR A 697 -28.75 11.23 14.91
N ARG A 698 -28.22 10.03 14.74
CA ARG A 698 -28.13 9.33 13.48
C ARG A 698 -28.20 7.80 13.69
N VAL A 699 -28.33 7.01 12.64
CA VAL A 699 -28.13 5.57 12.73
C VAL A 699 -26.63 5.25 12.83
N PRO A 700 -26.21 4.15 13.47
CA PRO A 700 -24.83 3.69 13.42
C PRO A 700 -24.36 3.42 11.97
N GLY A 701 -23.06 3.49 11.76
CA GLY A 701 -22.45 3.22 10.45
C GLY A 701 -22.28 4.46 9.57
N PRO A 702 -21.81 4.27 8.31
CA PRO A 702 -21.30 5.35 7.47
C PRO A 702 -22.38 6.22 6.81
N LEU A 703 -23.65 5.80 6.85
CA LEU A 703 -24.79 6.58 6.33
C LEU A 703 -25.57 7.19 7.48
N ALA A 704 -25.87 8.46 7.41
CA ALA A 704 -26.63 9.17 8.45
C ALA A 704 -28.07 8.64 8.59
N ASP A 705 -28.64 8.18 7.48
CA ASP A 705 -29.97 7.61 7.40
C ASP A 705 -30.03 6.64 6.22
N VAL A 706 -30.56 5.46 6.43
CA VAL A 706 -30.75 4.45 5.37
C VAL A 706 -32.16 4.50 4.78
N GLY A 707 -33.16 5.06 5.50
CA GLY A 707 -34.53 5.21 5.05
C GLY A 707 -35.15 3.94 4.49
N ALA A 708 -35.93 4.08 3.43
CA ALA A 708 -36.51 2.97 2.67
C ALA A 708 -35.63 2.48 1.51
N LYS A 709 -34.53 3.16 1.21
CA LYS A 709 -33.61 2.79 0.14
C LYS A 709 -32.85 1.53 0.53
N ARG A 710 -32.83 0.55 -0.37
CA ARG A 710 -32.17 -0.75 -0.10
C ARG A 710 -30.82 -0.90 -0.76
N VAL A 711 -30.57 -0.18 -1.87
CA VAL A 711 -29.36 -0.28 -2.68
C VAL A 711 -28.76 1.10 -2.86
N TRP A 712 -27.47 1.22 -2.57
CA TRP A 712 -26.72 2.47 -2.60
C TRP A 712 -25.49 2.32 -3.48
N GLN A 713 -25.32 3.23 -4.44
CA GLN A 713 -24.04 3.40 -5.13
C GLN A 713 -23.15 4.29 -4.29
N LEU A 714 -22.00 3.77 -3.86
CA LEU A 714 -21.15 4.40 -2.86
C LEU A 714 -19.72 4.60 -3.38
N ASP A 715 -19.57 5.19 -4.56
CA ASP A 715 -18.26 5.69 -4.97
C ASP A 715 -18.00 7.02 -4.26
N PRO A 716 -17.14 7.05 -3.23
CA PRO A 716 -16.90 8.28 -2.48
C PRO A 716 -16.22 9.35 -3.34
N ARG A 717 -15.55 8.95 -4.43
CA ARG A 717 -14.86 9.86 -5.36
C ARG A 717 -15.82 10.69 -6.21
N SER A 718 -17.05 10.26 -6.38
CA SER A 718 -18.06 11.00 -7.14
C SER A 718 -18.61 12.19 -6.38
N ALA A 719 -18.50 12.22 -5.05
CA ALA A 719 -18.98 13.31 -4.21
C ALA A 719 -18.17 14.62 -4.39
N SER A 720 -16.96 14.53 -4.96
CA SER A 720 -16.14 15.71 -5.26
C SER A 720 -16.47 16.38 -6.60
N LYS A 721 -17.33 15.75 -7.40
CA LYS A 721 -17.72 16.25 -8.75
C LYS A 721 -19.07 16.99 -8.76
N ALA A 722 -19.74 17.01 -7.63
CA ALA A 722 -20.94 17.82 -7.41
C ALA A 722 -20.53 19.13 -6.72
#